data_ce6890c38af37344c71c12765c9af505
#
_entry.id   ce6890c38af37344c71c12765c9af505
#
_cell.length_a   1.000
_cell.length_b   1.000
_cell.length_c   1.000
_cell.angle_alpha   90.00
_cell.angle_beta   90.00
_cell.angle_gamma   90.00
#
_symmetry.space_group_name_H-M   'P 1'
#
loop_
_entity.id
_entity.type
_entity.pdbx_description
1 polymer ?
#
loop_
_entity_poly.entity_id
_entity_poly.type
_entity_poly.pdbx_seq_one_letter_code
_entity_poly.pdbx_strand_id
1 'polypeptide(L)'
;MVKFSTQFEGQLVPEWKHAYVDYWQLKKDIKKIHLPNIDNTTTKEQNNSLHNTLFSFLMNFSLFGHQQRNHEAIHVHKKLSSSASKRDMYETELLDQFADTDATKEFFACLDLQLNKVNEFYKAREKEFLDRGESSKEQIGFLLEVKKTALQQRGKGVIASEDSSISCTISSDEESVKDRTEEEQLQDNGADDTEKNDVPFTDSPRSDDMGKSMRMKKEDEKMRTLSGPVINCQGKNLRINIPLTTPSRTFSAISYLVWEDLVNPSSRKCGPEGSKLHLNRTTLHHAEKMIRGAFVELYKGLGYLKSYRNLNMLAFIKILKKFDKVTGKQVLPIYLKVVESSYFNSSDKVMKLEDEVEELFTKHFAEEDRRKAMKYLKPQQHKDSHSVTFFIGLFTGCFLALLAGYVIMARMMHVYRPASHSVYMETVYPVFSMFSLLFLHFFLYGCNVFAWRKARINYSFIFELNPTKELKYKDVFLICTTSLTAVMGVMFVHMSLIAKGHSYEQVKAIPGLLLLVFLALLVCPFNIFYRSSRYRFLSVIRNIILSPLYKVVMLDFFMADQLCSQVPMLRNLEYVACYYITGSYKTEDYTHCKEARHYRDLVFAVSFLPYYWRAMQCARRWFDEGQTSHLVNLGKYVSAMFAAGAKVAYEKDGGAGWLCLLVVMSSAATVYQLYWDFVKDWGLLQMNSKNPWLRNELMLRQKFIYYLSMGLNLILRLAWLQTVLHSKFEHVDDGVTYLFLAALEVTRRGLWNFFRLENEHLNNAGKFRAVKTIPLPFHEVDEED
;
A
#
# COMPACT_ATOMS: atom_id res chain seq x y z
N MET A 1 -8.29 32.57 3.57
CA MET A 1 -8.27 31.90 2.25
C MET A 1 -7.00 31.07 2.09
N VAL A 2 -7.16 29.78 1.79
CA VAL A 2 -6.01 28.91 1.49
C VAL A 2 -5.40 29.36 0.15
N LYS A 3 -4.06 29.50 0.08
CA LYS A 3 -3.37 29.86 -1.17
C LYS A 3 -3.63 28.79 -2.22
N PHE A 4 -3.97 29.18 -3.48
CA PHE A 4 -4.24 28.24 -4.57
C PHE A 4 -3.12 27.20 -4.74
N SER A 5 -1.86 27.60 -4.61
CA SER A 5 -0.74 26.65 -4.69
C SER A 5 -0.82 25.50 -3.69
N THR A 6 -1.31 25.78 -2.46
CA THR A 6 -1.50 24.73 -1.44
C THR A 6 -2.70 23.84 -1.76
N GLN A 7 -3.77 24.44 -2.30
CA GLN A 7 -4.94 23.69 -2.75
C GLN A 7 -4.62 22.81 -3.96
N PHE A 8 -3.89 23.35 -4.92
CA PHE A 8 -3.44 22.65 -6.13
C PHE A 8 -2.57 21.44 -5.76
N GLU A 9 -1.52 21.65 -4.94
CA GLU A 9 -0.71 20.53 -4.42
C GLU A 9 -1.56 19.55 -3.61
N GLY A 10 -2.61 19.99 -2.92
CA GLY A 10 -3.51 19.16 -2.14
C GLY A 10 -4.41 18.24 -2.96
N GLN A 11 -4.74 18.57 -4.20
CA GLN A 11 -5.74 17.88 -5.02
C GLN A 11 -5.15 17.08 -6.18
N LEU A 12 -3.88 17.35 -6.59
CA LEU A 12 -3.26 16.60 -7.68
C LEU A 12 -3.09 15.11 -7.34
N VAL A 13 -3.12 14.26 -8.37
CA VAL A 13 -2.79 12.84 -8.25
C VAL A 13 -1.27 12.72 -8.03
N PRO A 14 -0.81 12.15 -6.89
CA PRO A 14 0.61 12.17 -6.53
C PRO A 14 1.52 11.53 -7.58
N GLU A 15 1.08 10.44 -8.18
CA GLU A 15 1.82 9.67 -9.19
C GLU A 15 1.94 10.43 -10.53
N TRP A 16 1.07 11.40 -10.78
CA TRP A 16 1.07 12.23 -12.01
C TRP A 16 1.65 13.61 -11.79
N LYS A 17 2.24 13.88 -10.63
CA LYS A 17 2.72 15.21 -10.22
C LYS A 17 3.54 15.92 -11.31
N HIS A 18 4.47 15.20 -11.96
CA HIS A 18 5.34 15.78 -12.98
C HIS A 18 4.64 16.08 -14.32
N ALA A 19 3.48 15.46 -14.55
CA ALA A 19 2.67 15.69 -15.74
C ALA A 19 1.80 16.96 -15.64
N TYR A 20 1.51 17.43 -14.42
CA TYR A 20 0.76 18.68 -14.23
C TYR A 20 1.57 19.90 -14.62
N VAL A 21 0.86 21.04 -14.81
CA VAL A 21 1.47 22.36 -15.00
C VAL A 21 2.42 22.68 -13.86
N ASP A 22 3.66 23.08 -14.16
CA ASP A 22 4.58 23.60 -13.15
C ASP A 22 4.21 25.03 -12.76
N TYR A 23 3.20 25.13 -11.90
CA TYR A 23 2.67 26.40 -11.41
C TYR A 23 3.73 27.21 -10.64
N TRP A 24 4.70 26.54 -9.99
CA TRP A 24 5.75 27.22 -9.23
C TRP A 24 6.79 27.84 -10.13
N GLN A 25 7.20 27.18 -11.20
CA GLN A 25 8.13 27.71 -12.17
C GLN A 25 7.52 28.93 -12.86
N LEU A 26 6.32 28.82 -13.41
CA LEU A 26 5.62 29.94 -14.04
C LEU A 26 5.44 31.14 -13.08
N LYS A 27 5.22 30.87 -11.79
CA LYS A 27 5.13 31.92 -10.78
C LYS A 27 6.47 32.61 -10.49
N LYS A 28 7.60 31.89 -10.61
CA LYS A 28 8.95 32.48 -10.51
C LYS A 28 9.24 33.38 -11.72
N ASP A 29 8.85 32.91 -12.91
CA ASP A 29 9.09 33.65 -14.16
C ASP A 29 8.29 34.98 -14.16
N ILE A 30 7.04 34.98 -13.68
CA ILE A 30 6.29 36.24 -13.46
C ILE A 30 7.02 37.19 -12.48
N LYS A 31 7.71 36.66 -11.44
CA LYS A 31 8.47 37.52 -10.52
C LYS A 31 9.70 38.14 -11.19
N LYS A 32 10.37 37.43 -12.12
CA LYS A 32 11.49 37.96 -12.89
C LYS A 32 11.08 39.16 -13.76
N ILE A 33 9.86 39.11 -14.35
CA ILE A 33 9.29 40.20 -15.13
C ILE A 33 9.09 41.48 -14.27
N HIS A 34 8.83 41.35 -12.98
CA HIS A 34 8.58 42.49 -12.08
C HIS A 34 9.85 43.12 -11.49
N LEU A 35 10.99 42.45 -11.47
CA LEU A 35 12.25 42.90 -10.87
C LEU A 35 13.06 43.93 -11.67
N PRO A 36 13.02 44.04 -13.04
CA PRO A 36 13.88 44.96 -13.78
C PRO A 36 13.61 46.47 -13.59
N ASN A 37 12.49 46.85 -12.96
CA ASN A 37 12.12 48.27 -12.79
C ASN A 37 12.57 48.91 -11.47
N ILE A 38 13.33 48.20 -10.61
CA ILE A 38 13.73 48.71 -9.28
C ILE A 38 15.18 49.20 -9.24
N ASP A 39 16.03 48.83 -10.20
CA ASP A 39 17.48 49.14 -10.13
C ASP A 39 17.93 50.47 -10.73
N ASN A 40 17.06 51.34 -11.26
CA ASN A 40 17.46 52.59 -11.88
C ASN A 40 16.89 53.87 -11.24
N THR A 41 16.53 53.87 -9.95
CA THR A 41 16.37 55.13 -9.19
C THR A 41 16.80 54.93 -7.76
N THR A 42 18.09 55.04 -7.53
CA THR A 42 18.68 55.29 -6.25
C THR A 42 18.48 56.74 -5.83
N THR A 43 18.15 56.87 -4.62
CA THR A 43 18.35 57.98 -3.67
C THR A 43 17.10 58.73 -3.23
N LYS A 44 16.90 58.61 -1.90
CA LYS A 44 16.16 59.53 -0.99
C LYS A 44 14.64 59.57 -1.17
N GLU A 45 13.93 58.85 -0.31
CA GLU A 45 13.12 59.45 0.75
C GLU A 45 12.40 58.38 1.55
N GLN A 46 12.81 58.28 2.79
CA GLN A 46 12.06 57.57 3.84
C GLN A 46 10.82 58.39 4.20
N ASN A 47 9.77 57.65 4.56
CA ASN A 47 8.57 58.13 5.22
C ASN A 47 7.48 58.78 4.36
N ASN A 48 6.43 58.02 4.20
CA ASN A 48 5.02 58.34 4.00
C ASN A 48 4.37 57.54 2.86
N SER A 49 3.98 56.34 3.11
CA SER A 49 3.10 55.65 2.14
C SER A 49 2.27 54.52 2.74
N LEU A 50 1.69 54.68 3.91
CA LEU A 50 0.62 53.78 4.38
C LEU A 50 -0.79 54.31 4.06
N HIS A 51 -0.89 55.61 3.69
CA HIS A 51 -2.18 56.23 3.42
C HIS A 51 -2.62 56.23 1.96
N ASN A 52 -1.70 56.08 1.02
CA ASN A 52 -2.02 56.12 -0.42
C ASN A 52 -2.45 54.79 -1.03
N THR A 53 -2.20 53.65 -0.37
CA THR A 53 -2.61 52.32 -0.86
C THR A 53 -4.11 52.03 -0.61
N LEU A 54 -4.72 52.68 0.37
CA LEU A 54 -6.15 52.55 0.66
C LEU A 54 -7.03 53.40 -0.28
N PHE A 55 -6.52 54.54 -0.71
CA PHE A 55 -7.27 55.46 -1.60
C PHE A 55 -7.31 54.99 -3.06
N SER A 56 -6.26 54.31 -3.51
CA SER A 56 -6.22 53.73 -4.87
C SER A 56 -7.14 52.48 -5.01
N PHE A 57 -7.45 51.81 -3.89
CA PHE A 57 -8.35 50.64 -3.89
C PHE A 57 -9.84 51.05 -3.96
N LEU A 58 -10.20 52.23 -3.54
CA LEU A 58 -11.59 52.74 -3.56
C LEU A 58 -11.96 53.46 -4.86
N MET A 59 -10.99 53.95 -5.64
CA MET A 59 -11.25 54.68 -6.88
C MET A 59 -11.48 53.74 -8.10
N ASN A 60 -11.10 52.46 -8.00
CA ASN A 60 -11.26 51.50 -9.13
C ASN A 60 -12.61 50.77 -9.15
N PHE A 61 -13.60 51.17 -8.34
CA PHE A 61 -14.92 50.57 -8.29
C PHE A 61 -16.05 51.35 -9.01
N SER A 62 -15.69 52.48 -9.64
CA SER A 62 -16.64 53.26 -10.42
C SER A 62 -16.03 53.55 -11.78
N LEU A 63 -16.52 52.87 -12.79
CA LEU A 63 -16.84 53.36 -14.12
C LEU A 63 -17.00 52.18 -15.10
N PHE A 64 -18.24 51.80 -15.29
CA PHE A 64 -18.71 51.10 -16.48
C PHE A 64 -18.52 52.02 -17.70
N GLY A 65 -17.96 51.47 -18.75
CA GLY A 65 -18.14 51.99 -20.11
C GLY A 65 -16.92 52.68 -20.70
N HIS A 66 -16.02 51.89 -21.30
CA HIS A 66 -15.36 52.30 -22.56
C HIS A 66 -15.02 51.02 -23.37
N GLN A 67 -15.67 50.92 -24.51
CA GLN A 67 -15.39 49.97 -25.55
C GLN A 67 -14.04 50.30 -26.17
N GLN A 68 -12.98 49.63 -25.66
CA GLN A 68 -11.63 49.78 -26.18
C GLN A 68 -11.40 48.71 -27.26
N ARG A 69 -11.07 49.14 -28.46
CA ARG A 69 -10.63 48.29 -29.58
C ARG A 69 -9.61 47.27 -29.06
N ASN A 70 -9.92 46.01 -29.22
CA ASN A 70 -9.02 44.90 -28.93
C ASN A 70 -7.84 44.95 -29.91
N HIS A 71 -6.70 45.53 -29.54
CA HIS A 71 -5.44 45.22 -30.12
C HIS A 71 -5.06 43.82 -29.63
N GLU A 72 -5.02 42.85 -30.53
CA GLU A 72 -4.55 41.50 -30.20
C GLU A 72 -3.12 41.62 -29.70
N ALA A 73 -2.88 41.22 -28.47
CA ALA A 73 -1.62 41.38 -27.77
C ALA A 73 -0.63 40.24 -28.06
N ILE A 74 -1.14 39.09 -28.47
CA ILE A 74 -0.38 37.87 -28.78
C ILE A 74 -1.09 37.05 -29.84
N HIS A 75 -0.33 36.37 -30.71
CA HIS A 75 -0.82 35.35 -31.59
C HIS A 75 -0.30 33.99 -31.14
N VAL A 76 -1.19 33.00 -30.94
CA VAL A 76 -0.81 31.64 -30.61
C VAL A 76 -1.01 30.74 -31.83
N HIS A 77 0.06 30.23 -32.35
CA HIS A 77 0.06 29.35 -33.52
C HIS A 77 0.01 27.87 -33.12
N LYS A 78 -0.80 27.10 -33.83
CA LYS A 78 -0.81 25.64 -33.73
C LYS A 78 0.02 25.09 -34.88
N LYS A 79 1.27 24.69 -34.61
CA LYS A 79 2.16 24.09 -35.60
C LYS A 79 2.01 22.56 -35.60
N LEU A 80 1.89 21.94 -36.78
CA LEU A 80 2.04 20.51 -36.95
C LEU A 80 3.52 20.18 -37.01
N SER A 81 4.02 19.39 -36.08
CA SER A 81 5.41 18.93 -36.13
C SER A 81 5.65 18.06 -37.36
N SER A 82 6.69 18.39 -38.13
CA SER A 82 7.11 17.67 -39.35
C SER A 82 7.80 16.32 -39.09
N SER A 83 8.01 15.94 -37.85
CA SER A 83 8.56 14.61 -37.52
C SER A 83 7.48 13.53 -37.52
N ALA A 84 7.84 12.26 -37.79
CA ALA A 84 6.99 11.09 -38.06
C ALA A 84 5.84 10.79 -37.08
N SER A 85 5.63 11.61 -36.05
CA SER A 85 4.50 11.61 -35.13
C SER A 85 3.79 12.96 -35.29
N LYS A 86 2.60 12.98 -35.93
CA LYS A 86 1.70 14.15 -36.06
C LYS A 86 1.36 14.69 -34.65
N ARG A 87 2.18 15.58 -34.09
CA ARG A 87 1.95 16.24 -32.81
C ARG A 87 1.57 17.70 -33.04
N ASP A 88 0.40 18.07 -32.58
CA ASP A 88 -0.01 19.47 -32.50
C ASP A 88 0.82 20.16 -31.40
N MET A 89 1.62 21.13 -31.74
CA MET A 89 2.38 21.95 -30.80
C MET A 89 1.87 23.39 -30.82
N TYR A 90 1.68 23.97 -29.64
CA TYR A 90 1.34 25.38 -29.48
C TYR A 90 2.62 26.20 -29.32
N GLU A 91 2.70 27.32 -29.99
CA GLU A 91 3.79 28.28 -29.93
C GLU A 91 3.22 29.71 -30.00
N THR A 92 3.59 30.54 -29.03
CA THR A 92 3.11 31.92 -28.92
C THR A 92 4.08 32.87 -29.62
N GLU A 93 3.59 33.65 -30.59
CA GLU A 93 4.29 34.74 -31.18
C GLU A 93 3.87 36.03 -30.46
N LEU A 94 4.85 36.78 -29.96
CA LEU A 94 4.64 38.04 -29.25
C LEU A 94 4.74 39.17 -30.27
N LEU A 95 3.71 40.01 -30.33
CA LEU A 95 3.77 41.25 -31.13
C LEU A 95 4.77 42.25 -30.49
N ASP A 96 5.33 43.12 -31.31
CA ASP A 96 6.45 44.05 -30.94
C ASP A 96 6.19 44.86 -29.67
N GLN A 97 4.95 45.18 -29.37
CA GLN A 97 4.54 45.85 -28.10
C GLN A 97 4.73 45.03 -26.82
N PHE A 98 4.99 43.71 -26.96
CA PHE A 98 5.18 42.79 -25.84
C PHE A 98 6.59 42.17 -25.77
N ALA A 99 7.41 42.45 -26.82
CA ALA A 99 8.76 41.89 -26.96
C ALA A 99 9.81 42.62 -26.08
N ASP A 100 9.40 43.60 -25.28
CA ASP A 100 10.27 44.50 -24.52
C ASP A 100 11.16 43.82 -23.46
N THR A 101 10.89 42.59 -23.09
CA THR A 101 11.69 41.92 -22.05
C THR A 101 11.88 40.44 -22.40
N ASP A 102 13.12 39.98 -22.41
CA ASP A 102 13.47 38.56 -22.62
C ASP A 102 12.77 37.65 -21.57
N ALA A 103 12.52 38.15 -20.38
CA ALA A 103 11.76 37.48 -19.35
C ALA A 103 10.29 37.17 -19.71
N THR A 104 9.67 38.04 -20.54
CA THR A 104 8.29 37.80 -21.03
C THR A 104 8.28 36.70 -22.09
N LYS A 105 9.27 36.69 -22.97
CA LYS A 105 9.46 35.62 -23.99
C LYS A 105 9.69 34.26 -23.26
N GLU A 106 10.57 34.22 -22.27
CA GLU A 106 10.83 33.04 -21.45
C GLU A 106 9.56 32.52 -20.76
N PHE A 107 8.72 33.42 -20.23
CA PHE A 107 7.46 33.05 -19.61
C PHE A 107 6.48 32.39 -20.58
N PHE A 108 6.25 32.95 -21.76
CA PHE A 108 5.36 32.37 -22.78
C PHE A 108 5.90 31.08 -23.35
N ALA A 109 7.19 30.99 -23.62
CA ALA A 109 7.83 29.74 -24.05
C ALA A 109 7.65 28.62 -22.98
N CYS A 110 7.81 28.96 -21.70
CA CYS A 110 7.53 28.05 -20.60
C CYS A 110 6.05 27.68 -20.54
N LEU A 111 5.13 28.62 -20.73
CA LEU A 111 3.68 28.42 -20.69
C LEU A 111 3.24 27.46 -21.81
N ASP A 112 3.75 27.65 -23.04
CA ASP A 112 3.48 26.79 -24.20
C ASP A 112 4.03 25.37 -23.97
N LEU A 113 5.24 25.26 -23.42
CA LEU A 113 5.83 23.97 -23.04
C LEU A 113 4.93 23.24 -22.03
N GLN A 114 4.38 23.96 -21.03
CA GLN A 114 3.46 23.35 -20.07
C GLN A 114 2.14 22.93 -20.73
N LEU A 115 1.58 23.72 -21.64
CA LEU A 115 0.36 23.38 -22.36
C LEU A 115 0.56 22.13 -23.24
N ASN A 116 1.65 22.07 -23.97
CA ASN A 116 2.00 20.92 -24.80
C ASN A 116 2.22 19.65 -23.98
N LYS A 117 2.93 19.76 -22.85
CA LYS A 117 3.11 18.65 -21.88
C LYS A 117 1.78 18.12 -21.37
N VAL A 118 0.86 19.00 -20.97
CA VAL A 118 -0.47 18.62 -20.44
C VAL A 118 -1.29 17.91 -21.51
N ASN A 119 -1.29 18.42 -22.75
CA ASN A 119 -2.01 17.82 -23.87
C ASN A 119 -1.46 16.42 -24.22
N GLU A 120 -0.15 16.26 -24.28
CA GLU A 120 0.49 14.99 -24.62
C GLU A 120 0.16 13.92 -23.57
N PHE A 121 0.31 14.26 -22.28
CA PHE A 121 -0.01 13.34 -21.19
C PHE A 121 -1.50 12.96 -21.20
N TYR A 122 -2.40 13.94 -21.34
CA TYR A 122 -3.84 13.68 -21.36
C TYR A 122 -4.22 12.75 -22.52
N LYS A 123 -3.71 13.01 -23.73
CA LYS A 123 -3.94 12.19 -24.92
C LYS A 123 -3.45 10.75 -24.74
N ALA A 124 -2.27 10.58 -24.14
CA ALA A 124 -1.71 9.26 -23.87
C ALA A 124 -2.57 8.47 -22.85
N ARG A 125 -3.01 9.12 -21.77
CA ARG A 125 -3.86 8.48 -20.75
C ARG A 125 -5.27 8.23 -21.23
N GLU A 126 -5.84 9.16 -22.00
CA GLU A 126 -7.16 8.97 -22.62
C GLU A 126 -7.16 7.74 -23.52
N LYS A 127 -6.16 7.60 -24.40
CA LYS A 127 -6.03 6.42 -25.26
C LYS A 127 -5.94 5.13 -24.44
N GLU A 128 -5.07 5.10 -23.42
CA GLU A 128 -4.92 3.95 -22.54
C GLU A 128 -6.24 3.54 -21.89
N PHE A 129 -7.03 4.50 -21.38
CA PHE A 129 -8.30 4.19 -20.73
C PHE A 129 -9.39 3.81 -21.73
N LEU A 130 -9.38 4.35 -22.95
CA LEU A 130 -10.29 3.91 -24.01
C LEU A 130 -10.01 2.46 -24.40
N ASP A 131 -8.74 2.12 -24.65
CA ASP A 131 -8.32 0.74 -24.98
C ASP A 131 -8.72 -0.26 -23.85
N ARG A 132 -8.51 0.11 -22.58
CA ARG A 132 -8.96 -0.69 -21.42
C ARG A 132 -10.48 -0.81 -21.33
N GLY A 133 -11.20 0.27 -21.65
CA GLY A 133 -12.67 0.30 -21.66
C GLY A 133 -13.23 -0.67 -22.69
N GLU A 134 -12.68 -0.66 -23.91
CA GLU A 134 -13.06 -1.54 -25.00
C GLU A 134 -12.80 -3.02 -24.65
N SER A 135 -11.59 -3.33 -24.19
CA SER A 135 -11.24 -4.69 -23.73
C SER A 135 -12.15 -5.15 -22.59
N SER A 136 -12.49 -4.28 -21.63
CA SER A 136 -13.38 -4.65 -20.53
C SER A 136 -14.81 -4.92 -20.99
N LYS A 137 -15.31 -4.22 -22.03
CA LYS A 137 -16.63 -4.46 -22.63
C LYS A 137 -16.68 -5.80 -23.35
N GLU A 138 -15.66 -6.15 -24.12
CA GLU A 138 -15.54 -7.47 -24.77
C GLU A 138 -15.60 -8.60 -23.73
N GLN A 139 -14.89 -8.46 -22.63
CA GLN A 139 -14.85 -9.46 -21.55
C GLN A 139 -16.21 -9.66 -20.87
N ILE A 140 -17.03 -8.61 -20.73
CA ILE A 140 -18.43 -8.79 -20.26
C ILE A 140 -19.22 -9.59 -21.30
N GLY A 141 -19.07 -9.30 -22.58
CA GLY A 141 -19.73 -10.06 -23.65
C GLY A 141 -19.44 -11.55 -23.54
N PHE A 142 -18.19 -11.92 -23.43
CA PHE A 142 -17.75 -13.32 -23.25
C PHE A 142 -18.29 -13.94 -21.95
N LEU A 143 -18.27 -13.21 -20.85
CA LEU A 143 -18.82 -13.68 -19.57
C LEU A 143 -20.31 -14.01 -19.65
N LEU A 144 -21.09 -13.16 -20.30
CA LEU A 144 -22.55 -13.33 -20.46
C LEU A 144 -22.87 -14.53 -21.34
N GLU A 145 -22.12 -14.73 -22.44
CA GLU A 145 -22.30 -15.86 -23.34
C GLU A 145 -21.96 -17.19 -22.66
N VAL A 146 -20.85 -17.21 -21.92
CA VAL A 146 -20.45 -18.39 -21.15
C VAL A 146 -21.47 -18.73 -20.06
N LYS A 147 -22.03 -17.71 -19.37
CA LYS A 147 -23.13 -17.89 -18.41
C LYS A 147 -24.38 -18.48 -19.07
N LYS A 148 -24.76 -17.98 -20.25
CA LYS A 148 -25.92 -18.45 -21.01
C LYS A 148 -25.74 -19.92 -21.46
N THR A 149 -24.57 -20.26 -21.98
CA THR A 149 -24.24 -21.63 -22.41
C THR A 149 -24.24 -22.62 -21.24
N ALA A 150 -23.68 -22.20 -20.08
CA ALA A 150 -23.68 -23.02 -18.86
C ALA A 150 -25.11 -23.27 -18.33
N LEU A 151 -26.02 -22.31 -18.43
CA LEU A 151 -27.43 -22.46 -18.05
C LEU A 151 -28.18 -23.37 -19.02
N GLN A 152 -27.92 -23.27 -20.34
CA GLN A 152 -28.56 -24.14 -21.36
C GLN A 152 -28.12 -25.58 -21.22
N GLN A 153 -26.85 -25.83 -20.90
CA GLN A 153 -26.36 -27.20 -20.66
C GLN A 153 -27.01 -27.85 -19.43
N ARG A 154 -27.27 -27.02 -18.39
CA ARG A 154 -27.96 -27.48 -17.16
C ARG A 154 -29.43 -27.80 -17.41
N GLY A 155 -30.13 -27.01 -18.25
CA GLY A 155 -31.50 -27.30 -18.68
C GLY A 155 -31.66 -28.56 -19.50
N LYS A 156 -30.68 -28.89 -20.37
CA LYS A 156 -30.69 -30.13 -21.15
C LYS A 156 -30.33 -31.38 -20.32
N GLY A 157 -29.56 -31.20 -19.24
CA GLY A 157 -29.20 -32.30 -18.31
C GLY A 157 -30.37 -32.76 -17.42
N VAL A 158 -31.34 -31.86 -17.15
CA VAL A 158 -32.55 -32.18 -16.37
C VAL A 158 -33.58 -32.95 -17.20
N ILE A 159 -33.64 -32.76 -18.53
CA ILE A 159 -34.59 -33.42 -19.42
C ILE A 159 -34.11 -34.87 -19.80
N ALA A 160 -32.83 -35.16 -19.62
CA ALA A 160 -32.26 -36.49 -19.95
C ALA A 160 -32.20 -37.47 -18.75
N SER A 161 -32.71 -37.11 -17.58
CA SER A 161 -32.73 -37.94 -16.38
C SER A 161 -34.12 -38.23 -15.80
N GLU A 162 -35.19 -38.01 -16.61
CA GLU A 162 -36.54 -38.44 -16.25
C GLU A 162 -36.87 -39.80 -16.83
N ASP A 163 -36.07 -40.83 -16.52
CA ASP A 163 -36.49 -42.21 -16.60
C ASP A 163 -35.86 -43.05 -15.50
N SER A 164 -36.21 -42.75 -14.26
CA SER A 164 -36.34 -43.72 -13.14
C SER A 164 -36.88 -43.00 -11.91
N SER A 165 -38.09 -43.39 -11.61
CA SER A 165 -38.91 -43.09 -10.43
C SER A 165 -38.17 -43.00 -9.11
N ILE A 166 -38.42 -41.93 -8.36
CA ILE A 166 -38.81 -41.97 -6.93
C ILE A 166 -39.41 -40.61 -6.56
N SER A 167 -40.65 -40.70 -6.09
CA SER A 167 -41.50 -39.66 -5.52
C SER A 167 -40.90 -39.01 -4.27
N CYS A 168 -40.83 -37.66 -4.23
CA CYS A 168 -40.87 -36.89 -3.01
C CYS A 168 -41.61 -35.56 -3.24
N THR A 169 -42.71 -35.45 -2.58
CA THR A 169 -43.62 -34.31 -2.45
C THR A 169 -42.96 -33.04 -2.03
N ILE A 170 -43.18 -31.98 -2.79
CA ILE A 170 -42.91 -30.59 -2.40
C ILE A 170 -44.26 -29.89 -2.26
N SER A 171 -44.55 -29.47 -1.04
CA SER A 171 -45.66 -28.57 -0.73
C SER A 171 -45.27 -27.13 -1.06
N SER A 172 -46.08 -26.53 -1.91
CA SER A 172 -46.13 -25.10 -2.22
C SER A 172 -46.90 -24.37 -1.13
N ASP A 173 -46.38 -23.31 -0.60
CA ASP A 173 -47.16 -22.26 0.08
C ASP A 173 -46.84 -20.89 -0.54
N GLU A 174 -47.79 -20.43 -1.30
CA GLU A 174 -47.96 -19.00 -1.64
C GLU A 174 -48.67 -18.34 -0.48
N GLU A 175 -48.16 -17.23 0.03
CA GLU A 175 -49.03 -16.23 0.71
C GLU A 175 -48.62 -14.81 0.41
N SER A 176 -49.64 -14.04 0.14
CA SER A 176 -49.73 -12.71 -0.41
C SER A 176 -49.49 -11.59 0.61
N VAL A 177 -48.81 -10.57 0.11
CA VAL A 177 -48.94 -9.09 0.32
C VAL A 177 -49.94 -8.61 1.37
N LYS A 178 -49.45 -7.80 2.30
CA LYS A 178 -50.08 -6.56 2.77
C LYS A 178 -49.10 -5.52 3.28
N ASP A 179 -49.27 -4.35 2.73
CA ASP A 179 -48.73 -3.04 3.00
C ASP A 179 -48.78 -2.64 4.49
N ARG A 180 -47.68 -2.14 5.04
CA ARG A 180 -47.69 -1.21 6.17
C ARG A 180 -46.36 -0.42 6.23
N THR A 181 -46.46 0.84 5.97
CA THR A 181 -45.52 1.92 6.28
C THR A 181 -45.26 1.99 7.79
N GLU A 182 -44.04 1.84 8.20
CA GLU A 182 -43.48 2.39 9.45
C GLU A 182 -41.97 2.67 9.29
N GLU A 183 -41.59 3.87 9.69
CA GLU A 183 -40.22 4.33 9.78
C GLU A 183 -39.47 3.47 10.79
N GLU A 184 -38.45 2.76 10.34
CA GLU A 184 -37.50 2.13 11.25
C GLU A 184 -36.06 2.30 10.78
N GLN A 185 -35.25 2.62 11.74
CA GLN A 185 -33.82 2.80 11.77
C GLN A 185 -33.08 1.76 10.93
N LEU A 186 -32.20 2.25 10.06
CA LEU A 186 -31.24 1.46 9.31
C LEU A 186 -30.32 0.64 10.22
N GLN A 187 -30.75 -0.55 10.56
CA GLN A 187 -29.86 -1.64 10.99
C GLN A 187 -29.35 -2.34 9.73
N ASP A 188 -28.05 -2.16 9.47
CA ASP A 188 -27.32 -2.74 8.34
C ASP A 188 -27.18 -4.27 8.53
N ASN A 189 -28.19 -5.02 8.15
CA ASN A 189 -28.11 -6.46 7.96
C ASN A 189 -27.46 -6.74 6.59
N GLY A 190 -26.15 -6.56 6.53
CA GLY A 190 -25.34 -7.06 5.42
C GLY A 190 -25.40 -8.58 5.37
N ALA A 191 -26.00 -9.09 4.30
CA ALA A 191 -25.97 -10.50 3.96
C ALA A 191 -24.55 -11.06 4.10
N ASP A 192 -24.45 -12.11 4.89
CA ASP A 192 -23.24 -12.85 5.21
C ASP A 192 -22.85 -13.72 4.01
N ASP A 193 -22.29 -13.08 2.97
CA ASP A 193 -21.53 -13.80 1.97
C ASP A 193 -20.16 -14.10 2.59
N THR A 194 -19.95 -15.34 2.92
CA THR A 194 -18.67 -15.92 3.32
C THR A 194 -17.64 -15.65 2.23
N GLU A 195 -17.07 -14.46 2.22
CA GLU A 195 -15.91 -14.06 1.42
C GLU A 195 -14.65 -14.77 1.94
N LYS A 196 -14.55 -16.05 1.67
CA LYS A 196 -13.27 -16.74 1.71
C LYS A 196 -12.50 -16.35 0.46
N ASN A 197 -11.41 -15.63 0.68
CA ASN A 197 -10.33 -15.31 -0.25
C ASN A 197 -10.56 -14.06 -1.12
N ASP A 198 -10.35 -12.89 -0.55
CA ASP A 198 -9.84 -11.73 -1.29
C ASP A 198 -8.40 -12.03 -1.71
N VAL A 199 -8.24 -12.41 -2.95
CA VAL A 199 -6.92 -12.56 -3.54
C VAL A 199 -6.50 -11.20 -4.10
N PRO A 200 -5.45 -10.58 -3.57
CA PRO A 200 -4.90 -9.38 -4.17
C PRO A 200 -4.22 -9.74 -5.49
N PHE A 201 -4.53 -8.98 -6.50
CA PHE A 201 -3.91 -9.05 -7.81
C PHE A 201 -2.75 -8.06 -7.87
N THR A 202 -1.53 -8.51 -8.09
CA THR A 202 -0.37 -7.66 -8.28
C THR A 202 0.31 -7.91 -9.60
N ASP A 203 0.42 -6.84 -10.38
CA ASP A 203 1.54 -6.66 -11.29
C ASP A 203 2.69 -6.03 -10.49
N SER A 204 3.72 -6.82 -10.22
CA SER A 204 4.96 -6.27 -9.65
C SER A 204 5.70 -5.49 -10.72
N PRO A 205 6.11 -4.23 -10.45
CA PRO A 205 6.92 -3.48 -11.38
C PRO A 205 8.29 -4.14 -11.55
N ARG A 206 8.68 -4.38 -12.81
CA ARG A 206 10.10 -4.57 -13.17
C ARG A 206 10.89 -3.36 -12.69
N SER A 207 11.66 -3.48 -11.66
CA SER A 207 12.77 -2.58 -11.41
C SER A 207 13.96 -3.16 -12.15
N ASP A 208 14.36 -2.50 -13.23
CA ASP A 208 15.69 -2.26 -13.71
C ASP A 208 15.66 -2.06 -15.22
N ASP A 209 15.87 -0.87 -15.70
CA ASP A 209 17.00 -0.51 -16.54
C ASP A 209 16.94 0.98 -16.88
N MET A 210 17.98 1.70 -16.48
CA MET A 210 18.24 3.06 -16.91
C MET A 210 18.98 3.02 -18.25
N GLY A 211 18.31 3.48 -19.30
CA GLY A 211 18.96 3.99 -20.51
C GLY A 211 19.22 2.97 -21.59
N LYS A 212 18.21 2.85 -22.48
CA LYS A 212 18.40 2.91 -23.93
C LYS A 212 17.03 2.87 -24.61
N SER A 213 16.78 3.89 -25.43
CA SER A 213 15.73 3.85 -26.45
C SER A 213 15.86 2.55 -27.23
N MET A 214 14.96 1.62 -26.99
CA MET A 214 14.83 0.43 -27.82
C MET A 214 13.36 0.21 -28.18
N ARG A 215 13.15 0.15 -29.49
CA ARG A 215 12.04 -0.41 -30.22
C ARG A 215 11.38 -1.52 -29.39
N MET A 216 10.13 -1.32 -28.98
CA MET A 216 9.31 -2.36 -28.37
C MET A 216 9.19 -3.53 -29.37
N LYS A 217 9.96 -4.57 -29.14
CA LYS A 217 9.57 -5.93 -29.52
C LYS A 217 8.53 -6.36 -28.48
N LYS A 218 7.34 -6.71 -28.95
CA LYS A 218 6.39 -7.54 -28.22
C LYS A 218 7.09 -8.88 -27.93
N GLU A 219 7.69 -9.01 -26.76
CA GLU A 219 7.98 -10.30 -26.17
C GLU A 219 6.80 -10.60 -25.26
N ASP A 220 6.00 -11.57 -25.69
CA ASP A 220 4.93 -12.16 -24.90
C ASP A 220 5.52 -12.67 -23.59
N GLU A 221 5.13 -12.02 -22.48
CA GLU A 221 5.33 -12.52 -21.13
C GLU A 221 4.53 -13.83 -21.03
N LYS A 222 5.18 -14.94 -21.28
CA LYS A 222 4.64 -16.29 -20.95
C LYS A 222 4.54 -16.39 -19.44
N MET A 223 3.49 -15.76 -18.89
CA MET A 223 3.07 -16.02 -17.52
C MET A 223 2.65 -17.49 -17.48
N ARG A 224 3.34 -18.33 -16.71
CA ARG A 224 2.99 -19.74 -16.51
C ARG A 224 1.65 -19.82 -15.77
N THR A 225 0.57 -19.77 -16.52
CA THR A 225 -0.81 -19.93 -16.06
C THR A 225 -1.26 -21.35 -16.36
N LEU A 226 -2.01 -21.94 -15.45
CA LEU A 226 -2.69 -23.20 -15.76
C LEU A 226 -3.72 -22.92 -16.85
N SER A 227 -3.49 -23.46 -18.04
CA SER A 227 -4.38 -23.30 -19.19
C SER A 227 -5.73 -23.92 -18.86
N GLY A 228 -6.76 -23.09 -18.73
CA GLY A 228 -8.14 -23.54 -18.62
C GLY A 228 -8.65 -24.18 -19.93
N PRO A 229 -9.83 -24.80 -19.91
CA PRO A 229 -10.44 -25.35 -21.11
C PRO A 229 -10.68 -24.25 -22.15
N VAL A 230 -10.46 -24.59 -23.41
CA VAL A 230 -10.78 -23.74 -24.57
C VAL A 230 -12.29 -23.73 -24.76
N ILE A 231 -12.88 -22.56 -24.85
CA ILE A 231 -14.32 -22.35 -25.06
C ILE A 231 -14.50 -21.60 -26.37
N ASN A 232 -15.32 -22.12 -27.26
CA ASN A 232 -15.67 -21.41 -28.47
C ASN A 232 -16.84 -20.46 -28.18
N CYS A 233 -16.58 -19.14 -28.26
CA CYS A 233 -17.56 -18.07 -28.09
C CYS A 233 -17.47 -17.12 -29.28
N GLN A 234 -18.58 -16.86 -29.96
CA GLN A 234 -18.65 -15.93 -31.12
C GLN A 234 -17.65 -16.26 -32.23
N GLY A 235 -17.35 -17.55 -32.46
CA GLY A 235 -16.38 -17.96 -33.46
C GLY A 235 -14.91 -17.76 -33.05
N LYS A 236 -14.63 -17.37 -31.80
CA LYS A 236 -13.30 -17.23 -31.23
C LYS A 236 -13.03 -18.33 -30.22
N ASN A 237 -11.88 -18.95 -30.32
CA ASN A 237 -11.42 -19.91 -29.34
C ASN A 237 -10.83 -19.16 -28.14
N LEU A 238 -11.55 -19.17 -27.01
CA LEU A 238 -11.17 -18.45 -25.81
C LEU A 238 -10.65 -19.39 -24.74
N ARG A 239 -9.56 -19.03 -24.09
CA ARG A 239 -9.02 -19.71 -22.92
C ARG A 239 -9.23 -18.86 -21.68
N ILE A 240 -9.78 -19.47 -20.62
CA ILE A 240 -9.94 -18.77 -19.34
C ILE A 240 -8.64 -18.92 -18.53
N ASN A 241 -7.90 -17.85 -18.39
CA ASN A 241 -6.69 -17.77 -17.59
C ASN A 241 -6.99 -17.13 -16.22
N ILE A 242 -7.02 -17.96 -15.18
CA ILE A 242 -7.14 -17.48 -13.80
C ILE A 242 -5.80 -17.69 -13.11
N PRO A 243 -5.20 -16.63 -12.54
CA PRO A 243 -3.94 -16.76 -11.84
C PRO A 243 -3.99 -17.78 -10.71
N LEU A 244 -2.92 -18.53 -10.54
CA LEU A 244 -2.76 -19.51 -9.49
C LEU A 244 -2.57 -18.84 -8.13
N THR A 245 -3.66 -18.63 -7.42
CA THR A 245 -3.67 -17.86 -6.17
C THR A 245 -3.88 -18.69 -4.92
N THR A 246 -4.23 -19.98 -5.08
CA THR A 246 -4.50 -20.87 -3.94
C THR A 246 -3.44 -22.00 -3.87
N PRO A 247 -3.07 -22.46 -2.66
CA PRO A 247 -2.06 -23.49 -2.47
C PRO A 247 -2.37 -24.78 -3.21
N SER A 248 -3.64 -25.21 -3.20
CA SER A 248 -4.07 -26.43 -3.88
C SER A 248 -3.87 -26.37 -5.39
N ARG A 249 -4.13 -25.22 -6.01
CA ARG A 249 -3.92 -25.03 -7.45
C ARG A 249 -2.45 -24.90 -7.80
N THR A 250 -1.65 -24.22 -6.96
CA THR A 250 -0.20 -24.13 -7.14
C THR A 250 0.45 -25.51 -7.02
N PHE A 251 0.05 -26.30 -6.01
CA PHE A 251 0.56 -27.66 -5.82
C PHE A 251 0.14 -28.56 -6.97
N SER A 252 -1.11 -28.50 -7.43
CA SER A 252 -1.60 -29.23 -8.58
C SER A 252 -0.86 -28.86 -9.87
N ALA A 253 -0.54 -27.57 -10.09
CA ALA A 253 0.24 -27.13 -11.24
C ALA A 253 1.69 -27.58 -11.17
N ILE A 254 2.33 -27.50 -10.01
CA ILE A 254 3.70 -27.99 -9.81
C ILE A 254 3.75 -29.52 -9.96
N SER A 255 2.80 -30.22 -9.37
CA SER A 255 2.68 -31.68 -9.50
C SER A 255 2.47 -32.10 -10.95
N TYR A 256 1.61 -31.38 -11.70
CA TYR A 256 1.38 -31.64 -13.11
C TYR A 256 2.64 -31.40 -13.97
N LEU A 257 3.34 -30.28 -13.74
CA LEU A 257 4.59 -29.95 -14.46
C LEU A 257 5.70 -30.96 -14.13
N VAL A 258 5.85 -31.35 -12.86
CA VAL A 258 6.84 -32.38 -12.47
C VAL A 258 6.49 -33.74 -13.03
N TRP A 259 5.20 -34.10 -13.06
CA TRP A 259 4.73 -35.36 -13.63
C TRP A 259 4.88 -35.38 -15.15
N GLU A 260 4.59 -34.28 -15.85
CA GLU A 260 4.72 -34.15 -17.31
C GLU A 260 6.18 -34.22 -17.74
N ASP A 261 7.10 -33.57 -17.00
CA ASP A 261 8.54 -33.65 -17.27
C ASP A 261 9.14 -35.04 -16.94
N LEU A 262 8.56 -35.77 -15.97
CA LEU A 262 9.12 -37.05 -15.52
C LEU A 262 8.57 -38.27 -16.30
N VAL A 263 7.32 -38.21 -16.80
CA VAL A 263 6.61 -39.38 -17.33
C VAL A 263 6.46 -39.36 -18.86
N ASN A 264 6.51 -38.18 -19.51
CA ASN A 264 6.26 -38.11 -20.96
C ASN A 264 7.04 -37.03 -21.70
N PRO A 265 8.29 -37.28 -22.14
CA PRO A 265 8.98 -36.35 -23.04
C PRO A 265 8.47 -36.38 -24.50
N SER A 266 7.49 -37.22 -24.86
CA SER A 266 7.15 -37.50 -26.28
C SER A 266 5.69 -37.40 -26.67
N SER A 267 4.77 -36.89 -25.85
CA SER A 267 3.34 -36.93 -26.19
C SER A 267 2.75 -35.54 -26.43
N ARG A 268 3.25 -34.82 -27.43
CA ARG A 268 2.46 -33.78 -28.12
C ARG A 268 1.63 -34.45 -29.20
N LYS A 269 0.51 -35.06 -28.85
CA LYS A 269 -0.53 -35.43 -29.83
C LYS A 269 -1.90 -35.18 -29.23
N CYS A 270 -2.59 -34.29 -29.91
CA CYS A 270 -4.00 -34.00 -29.85
C CYS A 270 -4.83 -35.30 -29.84
N GLY A 271 -5.66 -35.53 -28.85
CA GLY A 271 -6.67 -36.56 -28.84
C GLY A 271 -8.06 -35.99 -29.13
N PRO A 272 -8.94 -36.73 -29.83
CA PRO A 272 -10.12 -36.17 -30.45
C PRO A 272 -11.31 -35.97 -29.52
N GLU A 273 -12.08 -34.97 -29.87
CA GLU A 273 -13.52 -34.74 -29.65
C GLU A 273 -14.23 -35.48 -28.50
N GLY A 274 -14.79 -34.70 -27.58
CA GLY A 274 -15.87 -35.14 -26.73
C GLY A 274 -15.78 -34.86 -25.24
N SER A 275 -14.87 -34.04 -24.74
CA SER A 275 -14.92 -33.67 -23.32
C SER A 275 -16.02 -32.63 -23.09
N LYS A 276 -17.14 -33.08 -22.50
CA LYS A 276 -18.21 -32.23 -21.98
C LYS A 276 -17.58 -31.13 -21.13
N LEU A 277 -17.77 -29.88 -21.53
CA LEU A 277 -17.27 -28.67 -20.85
C LEU A 277 -17.82 -28.61 -19.41
N HIS A 278 -17.10 -29.17 -18.46
CA HIS A 278 -17.43 -29.03 -17.04
C HIS A 278 -16.89 -27.70 -16.55
N LEU A 279 -17.59 -26.59 -16.93
CA LEU A 279 -17.27 -25.26 -16.43
C LEU A 279 -17.53 -25.21 -14.93
N ASN A 280 -16.46 -25.17 -14.15
CA ASN A 280 -16.56 -25.09 -12.70
C ASN A 280 -17.15 -23.72 -12.30
N ARG A 281 -18.27 -23.70 -11.55
CA ARG A 281 -18.94 -22.49 -11.04
C ARG A 281 -17.98 -21.52 -10.34
N THR A 282 -16.97 -22.05 -9.65
CA THR A 282 -15.94 -21.27 -8.97
C THR A 282 -15.06 -20.49 -9.95
N THR A 283 -14.71 -21.08 -11.11
CA THR A 283 -13.93 -20.44 -12.18
C THR A 283 -14.67 -19.24 -12.77
N LEU A 284 -15.97 -19.43 -13.03
CA LEU A 284 -16.82 -18.38 -13.58
C LEU A 284 -17.00 -17.21 -12.58
N HIS A 285 -17.19 -17.51 -11.29
CA HIS A 285 -17.28 -16.49 -10.25
C HIS A 285 -15.98 -15.70 -10.10
N HIS A 286 -14.83 -16.37 -10.20
CA HIS A 286 -13.52 -15.67 -10.20
C HIS A 286 -13.35 -14.78 -11.43
N ALA A 287 -13.73 -15.24 -12.63
CA ALA A 287 -13.70 -14.41 -13.83
C ALA A 287 -14.58 -13.16 -13.69
N GLU A 288 -15.79 -13.33 -13.17
CA GLU A 288 -16.71 -12.23 -12.89
C GLU A 288 -16.11 -11.21 -11.89
N LYS A 289 -15.49 -11.69 -10.80
CA LYS A 289 -14.84 -10.84 -9.81
C LYS A 289 -13.67 -10.04 -10.42
N MET A 290 -12.90 -10.65 -11.32
CA MET A 290 -11.79 -9.99 -12.04
C MET A 290 -12.32 -8.87 -12.95
N ILE A 291 -13.33 -9.15 -13.77
CA ILE A 291 -13.94 -8.16 -14.67
C ILE A 291 -14.54 -7.00 -13.85
N ARG A 292 -15.31 -7.31 -12.79
CA ARG A 292 -15.85 -6.30 -11.88
C ARG A 292 -14.75 -5.40 -11.31
N GLY A 293 -13.62 -5.99 -10.88
CA GLY A 293 -12.46 -5.24 -10.39
C GLY A 293 -11.84 -4.34 -11.46
N ALA A 294 -11.72 -4.83 -12.71
CA ALA A 294 -11.20 -4.05 -13.83
C ALA A 294 -12.06 -2.80 -14.10
N PHE A 295 -13.40 -2.94 -14.04
CA PHE A 295 -14.31 -1.80 -14.19
C PHE A 295 -14.16 -0.76 -13.06
N VAL A 296 -14.00 -1.19 -11.82
CA VAL A 296 -13.79 -0.28 -10.67
C VAL A 296 -12.48 0.49 -10.81
N GLU A 297 -11.38 -0.16 -11.21
CA GLU A 297 -10.10 0.52 -11.40
C GLU A 297 -10.12 1.42 -12.65
N LEU A 298 -10.81 1.03 -13.73
CA LEU A 298 -11.03 1.87 -14.90
C LEU A 298 -11.79 3.15 -14.51
N TYR A 299 -12.90 3.03 -13.81
CA TYR A 299 -13.71 4.15 -13.36
C TYR A 299 -12.92 5.11 -12.46
N LYS A 300 -12.10 4.58 -11.56
CA LYS A 300 -11.18 5.35 -10.72
C LYS A 300 -10.16 6.12 -11.58
N GLY A 301 -9.61 5.50 -12.62
CA GLY A 301 -8.69 6.12 -13.56
C GLY A 301 -9.32 7.28 -14.33
N LEU A 302 -10.55 7.08 -14.83
CA LEU A 302 -11.34 8.13 -15.51
C LEU A 302 -11.59 9.33 -14.59
N GLY A 303 -11.96 9.09 -13.32
CA GLY A 303 -12.12 10.13 -12.30
C GLY A 303 -10.82 10.91 -12.03
N TYR A 304 -9.66 10.24 -12.04
CA TYR A 304 -8.37 10.90 -11.93
C TYR A 304 -8.05 11.77 -13.14
N LEU A 305 -8.37 11.30 -14.36
CA LEU A 305 -8.13 12.07 -15.59
C LEU A 305 -9.05 13.29 -15.68
N LYS A 306 -10.29 13.18 -15.22
CA LYS A 306 -11.24 14.29 -15.06
C LYS A 306 -10.71 15.35 -14.07
N SER A 307 -10.19 14.90 -12.92
CA SER A 307 -9.56 15.78 -11.93
C SER A 307 -8.31 16.44 -12.49
N TYR A 308 -7.51 15.72 -13.27
CA TYR A 308 -6.33 16.24 -13.95
C TYR A 308 -6.69 17.39 -14.92
N ARG A 309 -7.72 17.18 -15.78
CA ARG A 309 -8.27 18.20 -16.68
C ARG A 309 -8.64 19.47 -15.91
N ASN A 310 -9.47 19.33 -14.87
CA ASN A 310 -10.00 20.46 -14.11
C ASN A 310 -8.91 21.24 -13.38
N LEU A 311 -7.96 20.55 -12.77
CA LEU A 311 -6.86 21.19 -12.02
C LEU A 311 -5.88 21.94 -12.92
N ASN A 312 -5.52 21.39 -14.09
CA ASN A 312 -4.66 22.08 -15.04
C ASN A 312 -5.36 23.30 -15.61
N MET A 313 -6.66 23.20 -15.96
CA MET A 313 -7.45 24.35 -16.42
C MET A 313 -7.45 25.48 -15.38
N LEU A 314 -7.69 25.16 -14.11
CA LEU A 314 -7.63 26.13 -13.03
C LEU A 314 -6.22 26.73 -12.84
N ALA A 315 -5.18 25.93 -13.05
CA ALA A 315 -3.79 26.41 -12.95
C ALA A 315 -3.47 27.46 -14.03
N PHE A 316 -3.86 27.20 -15.29
CA PHE A 316 -3.71 28.17 -16.38
C PHE A 316 -4.48 29.46 -16.11
N ILE A 317 -5.74 29.39 -15.71
CA ILE A 317 -6.55 30.57 -15.36
C ILE A 317 -5.88 31.39 -14.24
N LYS A 318 -5.38 30.73 -13.20
CA LYS A 318 -4.77 31.43 -12.04
C LYS A 318 -3.42 32.08 -12.37
N ILE A 319 -2.62 31.43 -13.22
CA ILE A 319 -1.31 31.96 -13.61
C ILE A 319 -1.47 33.15 -14.56
N LEU A 320 -2.39 33.05 -15.55
CA LEU A 320 -2.70 34.14 -16.48
C LEU A 320 -3.30 35.35 -15.76
N LYS A 321 -4.28 35.16 -14.85
CA LYS A 321 -4.78 36.24 -13.99
C LYS A 321 -3.67 36.92 -13.18
N LYS A 322 -2.68 36.14 -12.76
CA LYS A 322 -1.56 36.69 -12.01
C LYS A 322 -0.62 37.48 -12.93
N PHE A 323 -0.38 36.99 -14.16
CA PHE A 323 0.39 37.70 -15.17
C PHE A 323 -0.25 39.04 -15.51
N ASP A 324 -1.55 39.09 -15.84
CA ASP A 324 -2.29 40.30 -16.14
C ASP A 324 -2.22 41.32 -15.00
N LYS A 325 -2.34 40.84 -13.74
CA LYS A 325 -2.23 41.72 -12.56
C LYS A 325 -0.85 42.34 -12.37
N VAL A 326 0.22 41.64 -12.75
CA VAL A 326 1.60 42.08 -12.54
C VAL A 326 2.06 42.99 -13.69
N THR A 327 1.67 42.66 -14.92
CA THR A 327 2.10 43.39 -16.13
C THR A 327 1.15 44.50 -16.56
N GLY A 328 -0.09 44.51 -16.02
CA GLY A 328 -1.13 45.44 -16.48
C GLY A 328 -1.70 45.14 -17.87
N LYS A 329 -1.28 44.06 -18.50
CA LYS A 329 -1.64 43.66 -19.87
C LYS A 329 -2.74 42.60 -19.81
N GLN A 330 -3.73 42.65 -20.72
CA GLN A 330 -4.87 41.71 -20.80
C GLN A 330 -4.59 40.51 -21.73
N VAL A 331 -3.85 39.53 -21.29
CA VAL A 331 -3.50 38.32 -22.04
C VAL A 331 -4.46 37.17 -21.75
N LEU A 332 -5.08 37.16 -20.55
CA LEU A 332 -5.99 36.10 -20.11
C LEU A 332 -7.06 35.73 -21.14
N PRO A 333 -7.86 36.67 -21.71
CA PRO A 333 -8.95 36.29 -22.61
C PRO A 333 -8.48 35.65 -23.90
N ILE A 334 -7.27 35.99 -24.37
CA ILE A 334 -6.71 35.49 -25.65
C ILE A 334 -6.15 34.08 -25.39
N TYR A 335 -5.23 33.94 -24.46
CA TYR A 335 -4.59 32.65 -24.19
C TYR A 335 -5.58 31.61 -23.58
N LEU A 336 -6.58 32.07 -22.83
CA LEU A 336 -7.59 31.19 -22.28
C LEU A 336 -8.43 30.50 -23.39
N LYS A 337 -8.79 31.19 -24.46
CA LYS A 337 -9.45 30.58 -25.62
C LYS A 337 -8.62 29.45 -26.22
N VAL A 338 -7.28 29.61 -26.24
CA VAL A 338 -6.36 28.59 -26.73
C VAL A 338 -6.36 27.37 -25.80
N VAL A 339 -6.30 27.60 -24.50
CA VAL A 339 -6.38 26.51 -23.50
C VAL A 339 -7.73 25.79 -23.55
N GLU A 340 -8.83 26.53 -23.72
CA GLU A 340 -10.18 25.98 -23.85
C GLU A 340 -10.35 25.12 -25.10
N SER A 341 -9.76 25.55 -26.23
CA SER A 341 -9.79 24.82 -27.49
C SER A 341 -8.76 23.68 -27.58
N SER A 342 -7.85 23.59 -26.62
CA SER A 342 -6.80 22.57 -26.59
C SER A 342 -7.37 21.18 -26.32
N TYR A 343 -6.66 20.13 -26.77
CA TYR A 343 -7.14 18.76 -26.76
C TYR A 343 -7.59 18.27 -25.38
N PHE A 344 -6.81 18.54 -24.32
CA PHE A 344 -7.13 18.05 -22.99
C PHE A 344 -8.45 18.61 -22.42
N ASN A 345 -8.88 19.79 -22.92
CA ASN A 345 -10.11 20.41 -22.49
C ASN A 345 -11.29 20.16 -23.45
N SER A 346 -11.03 20.02 -24.75
CA SER A 346 -12.08 19.84 -25.77
C SER A 346 -12.53 18.39 -25.95
N SER A 347 -11.76 17.39 -25.49
CA SER A 347 -12.13 15.99 -25.65
C SER A 347 -13.18 15.55 -24.62
N ASP A 348 -14.31 15.02 -25.13
CA ASP A 348 -15.42 14.48 -24.30
C ASP A 348 -15.41 12.95 -24.19
N LYS A 349 -14.43 12.28 -24.81
CA LYS A 349 -14.34 10.81 -24.87
C LYS A 349 -14.32 10.17 -23.50
N VAL A 350 -13.57 10.77 -22.56
CA VAL A 350 -13.44 10.29 -21.17
C VAL A 350 -14.78 10.38 -20.45
N MET A 351 -15.56 11.44 -20.67
CA MET A 351 -16.88 11.61 -20.04
C MET A 351 -17.86 10.57 -20.56
N LYS A 352 -17.89 10.36 -21.88
CA LYS A 352 -18.73 9.33 -22.50
C LYS A 352 -18.38 7.93 -22.00
N LEU A 353 -17.08 7.62 -21.90
CA LEU A 353 -16.64 6.33 -21.35
C LEU A 353 -17.00 6.20 -19.85
N GLU A 354 -16.92 7.28 -19.05
CA GLU A 354 -17.35 7.28 -17.64
C GLU A 354 -18.83 6.89 -17.53
N ASP A 355 -19.70 7.51 -18.35
CA ASP A 355 -21.15 7.25 -18.37
C ASP A 355 -21.43 5.80 -18.83
N GLU A 356 -20.77 5.32 -19.89
CA GLU A 356 -20.92 3.95 -20.37
C GLU A 356 -20.49 2.91 -19.31
N VAL A 357 -19.40 3.17 -18.59
CA VAL A 357 -18.93 2.30 -17.49
C VAL A 357 -19.94 2.28 -16.35
N GLU A 358 -20.56 3.43 -15.99
CA GLU A 358 -21.64 3.49 -14.99
C GLU A 358 -22.84 2.65 -15.41
N GLU A 359 -23.27 2.76 -16.67
CA GLU A 359 -24.41 2.02 -17.21
C GLU A 359 -24.16 0.51 -17.24
N LEU A 360 -23.03 0.09 -17.81
CA LEU A 360 -22.65 -1.34 -17.88
C LEU A 360 -22.49 -1.96 -16.50
N PHE A 361 -21.86 -1.24 -15.57
CA PHE A 361 -21.68 -1.73 -14.20
C PHE A 361 -23.03 -1.87 -13.48
N THR A 362 -23.92 -0.90 -13.64
CA THR A 362 -25.27 -0.92 -13.04
C THR A 362 -26.06 -2.10 -13.56
N LYS A 363 -26.05 -2.34 -14.87
CA LYS A 363 -26.80 -3.40 -15.53
C LYS A 363 -26.32 -4.80 -15.15
N HIS A 364 -25.00 -5.01 -15.10
CA HIS A 364 -24.43 -6.38 -15.00
C HIS A 364 -23.93 -6.78 -13.60
N PHE A 365 -23.61 -5.81 -12.72
CA PHE A 365 -23.03 -6.09 -11.40
C PHE A 365 -23.81 -5.52 -10.22
N ALA A 366 -24.86 -4.72 -10.46
CA ALA A 366 -25.61 -4.07 -9.40
C ALA A 366 -27.12 -4.28 -9.49
N GLU A 367 -27.60 -5.27 -10.29
CA GLU A 367 -29.02 -5.63 -10.41
C GLU A 367 -29.91 -4.42 -10.80
N GLU A 368 -29.41 -3.57 -11.70
CA GLU A 368 -30.05 -2.31 -12.14
C GLU A 368 -30.17 -1.22 -11.06
N ASP A 369 -29.62 -1.45 -9.84
CA ASP A 369 -29.61 -0.43 -8.79
C ASP A 369 -28.38 0.48 -8.92
N ARG A 370 -28.63 1.71 -9.40
CA ARG A 370 -27.58 2.74 -9.54
C ARG A 370 -26.95 3.13 -8.19
N ARG A 371 -27.69 3.09 -7.07
CA ARG A 371 -27.13 3.43 -5.75
C ARG A 371 -26.14 2.37 -5.30
N LYS A 372 -26.48 1.10 -5.51
CA LYS A 372 -25.61 -0.05 -5.25
C LYS A 372 -24.36 0.02 -6.13
N ALA A 373 -24.50 0.31 -7.44
CA ALA A 373 -23.38 0.51 -8.36
C ALA A 373 -22.42 1.62 -7.89
N MET A 374 -22.97 2.79 -7.54
CA MET A 374 -22.16 3.93 -7.11
C MET A 374 -21.45 3.70 -5.77
N LYS A 375 -22.00 2.87 -4.88
CA LYS A 375 -21.31 2.45 -3.64
C LYS A 375 -20.03 1.66 -3.93
N TYR A 376 -20.00 0.88 -5.02
CA TYR A 376 -18.81 0.16 -5.47
C TYR A 376 -17.85 1.04 -6.27
N LEU A 377 -18.35 1.86 -7.19
CA LEU A 377 -17.57 2.71 -8.09
C LEU A 377 -16.96 3.92 -7.37
N LYS A 378 -17.73 4.56 -6.47
CA LYS A 378 -17.32 5.74 -5.68
C LYS A 378 -17.41 5.44 -4.18
N PRO A 379 -16.49 4.67 -3.61
CA PRO A 379 -16.53 4.41 -2.17
C PRO A 379 -16.44 5.71 -1.39
N GLN A 380 -17.46 6.00 -0.58
CA GLN A 380 -17.52 7.20 0.25
C GLN A 380 -16.43 7.15 1.34
N GLN A 381 -15.63 8.20 1.44
CA GLN A 381 -14.73 8.35 2.58
C GLN A 381 -15.54 8.71 3.83
N HIS A 382 -15.48 7.87 4.86
CA HIS A 382 -16.05 8.16 6.16
C HIS A 382 -15.48 9.48 6.72
N LYS A 383 -16.36 10.36 7.19
CA LYS A 383 -15.94 11.60 7.88
C LYS A 383 -15.18 11.24 9.16
N ASP A 384 -14.14 12.00 9.45
CA ASP A 384 -13.37 11.84 10.70
C ASP A 384 -14.24 12.17 11.91
N SER A 385 -14.37 11.22 12.85
CA SER A 385 -15.10 11.42 14.11
C SER A 385 -14.21 12.06 15.16
N HIS A 386 -14.71 13.08 15.84
CA HIS A 386 -14.05 13.67 17.00
C HIS A 386 -14.03 12.73 18.20
N SER A 387 -15.02 11.85 18.33
CA SER A 387 -15.10 10.84 19.38
C SER A 387 -13.88 9.92 19.41
N VAL A 388 -13.37 9.49 18.23
CA VAL A 388 -12.17 8.66 18.13
C VAL A 388 -10.96 9.38 18.74
N THR A 389 -10.80 10.68 18.46
CA THR A 389 -9.68 11.47 19.01
C THR A 389 -9.79 11.62 20.52
N PHE A 390 -11.01 11.81 21.05
CA PHE A 390 -11.27 11.87 22.48
C PHE A 390 -10.86 10.57 23.18
N PHE A 391 -11.31 9.41 22.66
CA PHE A 391 -10.98 8.12 23.26
C PHE A 391 -9.49 7.79 23.17
N ILE A 392 -8.79 8.15 22.09
CA ILE A 392 -7.32 8.02 22.02
C ILE A 392 -6.66 8.78 23.16
N GLY A 393 -7.06 10.05 23.39
CA GLY A 393 -6.52 10.87 24.49
C GLY A 393 -6.81 10.27 25.88
N LEU A 394 -8.05 9.83 26.09
CA LEU A 394 -8.47 9.20 27.36
C LEU A 394 -7.65 7.92 27.65
N PHE A 395 -7.59 6.98 26.70
CA PHE A 395 -6.84 5.74 26.90
C PHE A 395 -5.33 5.99 27.00
N THR A 396 -4.78 6.97 26.31
CA THR A 396 -3.37 7.35 26.47
C THR A 396 -3.10 7.85 27.89
N GLY A 397 -3.97 8.70 28.42
CA GLY A 397 -3.86 9.20 29.80
C GLY A 397 -3.97 8.07 30.82
N CYS A 398 -4.95 7.18 30.68
CA CYS A 398 -5.10 5.99 31.52
C CYS A 398 -3.87 5.09 31.47
N PHE A 399 -3.35 4.83 30.26
CA PHE A 399 -2.13 4.02 30.09
C PHE A 399 -0.94 4.61 30.83
N LEU A 400 -0.69 5.93 30.70
CA LEU A 400 0.43 6.60 31.36
C LEU A 400 0.28 6.57 32.90
N ALA A 401 -0.92 6.76 33.42
CA ALA A 401 -1.19 6.67 34.86
C ALA A 401 -0.96 5.26 35.39
N LEU A 402 -1.46 4.24 34.69
CA LEU A 402 -1.27 2.83 35.05
C LEU A 402 0.21 2.41 34.95
N LEU A 403 0.91 2.88 33.94
CA LEU A 403 2.34 2.61 33.75
C LEU A 403 3.16 3.23 34.92
N ALA A 404 2.87 4.47 35.29
CA ALA A 404 3.53 5.13 36.40
C ALA A 404 3.28 4.37 37.72
N GLY A 405 2.02 4.00 37.99
CA GLY A 405 1.67 3.19 39.15
C GLY A 405 2.35 1.82 39.15
N TYR A 406 2.40 1.15 38.03
CA TYR A 406 3.11 -0.12 37.86
C TYR A 406 4.61 0.00 38.16
N VAL A 407 5.27 1.02 37.58
CA VAL A 407 6.73 1.25 37.80
C VAL A 407 7.04 1.57 39.27
N ILE A 408 6.21 2.39 39.90
CA ILE A 408 6.37 2.69 41.35
C ILE A 408 6.25 1.43 42.19
N MET A 409 5.21 0.62 41.92
CA MET A 409 4.98 -0.62 42.67
C MET A 409 6.10 -1.64 42.42
N ALA A 410 6.53 -1.82 41.18
CA ALA A 410 7.62 -2.73 40.83
C ALA A 410 8.97 -2.31 41.47
N ARG A 411 9.21 -1.02 41.66
CA ARG A 411 10.37 -0.49 42.39
C ARG A 411 10.25 -0.77 43.91
N MET A 412 9.07 -0.55 44.48
CA MET A 412 8.83 -0.83 45.88
C MET A 412 9.02 -2.31 46.25
N MET A 413 8.60 -3.19 45.32
CA MET A 413 8.71 -4.65 45.49
C MET A 413 10.08 -5.19 45.04
N HIS A 414 10.99 -4.36 44.60
CA HIS A 414 12.33 -4.72 44.12
C HIS A 414 12.36 -5.81 43.05
N VAL A 415 11.33 -5.92 42.22
CA VAL A 415 11.13 -6.99 41.23
C VAL A 415 12.26 -7.06 40.18
N TYR A 416 12.84 -5.94 39.85
CA TYR A 416 13.86 -5.81 38.77
C TYR A 416 15.31 -5.82 39.25
N ARG A 417 15.59 -6.20 40.51
CA ARG A 417 16.95 -6.30 41.03
C ARG A 417 17.59 -7.61 40.57
N PRO A 418 18.84 -7.61 40.06
CA PRO A 418 19.54 -8.82 39.55
C PRO A 418 19.71 -9.90 40.60
N ALA A 419 19.77 -9.53 41.90
CA ALA A 419 19.91 -10.47 43.00
C ALA A 419 18.60 -11.17 43.42
N SER A 420 17.46 -10.66 43.00
CA SER A 420 16.18 -11.31 43.24
C SER A 420 15.80 -12.09 41.98
N HIS A 421 16.10 -13.40 41.92
CA HIS A 421 15.48 -14.32 40.97
C HIS A 421 13.97 -14.37 41.28
N SER A 422 13.27 -13.31 40.93
CA SER A 422 11.84 -13.24 41.24
C SER A 422 11.09 -14.10 40.25
N VAL A 423 10.24 -14.96 40.74
CA VAL A 423 9.28 -15.77 39.97
C VAL A 423 8.53 -14.89 38.94
N TYR A 424 8.34 -13.62 39.29
CA TYR A 424 7.73 -12.63 38.39
C TYR A 424 8.46 -12.43 37.09
N MET A 425 9.79 -12.30 37.13
CA MET A 425 10.63 -12.09 35.90
C MET A 425 10.64 -13.30 34.98
N GLU A 426 10.42 -14.49 35.54
CA GLU A 426 10.41 -15.73 34.77
C GLU A 426 9.02 -16.08 34.22
N THR A 427 7.95 -15.62 34.84
CA THR A 427 6.59 -16.06 34.50
C THR A 427 5.71 -14.97 33.89
N VAL A 428 5.73 -13.77 34.46
CA VAL A 428 4.84 -12.66 34.07
C VAL A 428 5.52 -11.72 33.06
N TYR A 429 6.81 -11.45 33.29
CA TYR A 429 7.57 -10.53 32.45
C TYR A 429 7.64 -10.93 30.98
N PRO A 430 7.77 -12.20 30.57
CA PRO A 430 7.71 -12.59 29.16
C PRO A 430 6.40 -12.21 28.49
N VAL A 431 5.26 -12.31 29.17
CA VAL A 431 3.94 -11.88 28.65
C VAL A 431 3.92 -10.35 28.46
N PHE A 432 4.40 -9.62 29.48
CA PHE A 432 4.52 -8.18 29.41
C PHE A 432 5.44 -7.71 28.26
N SER A 433 6.61 -8.33 28.13
CA SER A 433 7.59 -8.04 27.05
C SER A 433 7.00 -8.31 25.66
N MET A 434 6.30 -9.43 25.50
CA MET A 434 5.63 -9.79 24.25
C MET A 434 4.61 -8.72 23.83
N PHE A 435 3.69 -8.33 24.72
CA PHE A 435 2.70 -7.31 24.42
C PHE A 435 3.33 -5.94 24.19
N SER A 436 4.38 -5.58 24.94
CA SER A 436 5.09 -4.32 24.79
C SER A 436 5.71 -4.19 23.38
N LEU A 437 6.38 -5.23 22.88
CA LEU A 437 6.98 -5.25 21.55
C LEU A 437 5.91 -5.24 20.45
N LEU A 438 4.83 -6.00 20.62
CA LEU A 438 3.72 -6.06 19.68
C LEU A 438 3.07 -4.68 19.52
N PHE A 439 2.69 -4.05 20.65
CA PHE A 439 1.99 -2.76 20.57
C PHE A 439 2.91 -1.57 20.27
N LEU A 440 4.20 -1.64 20.62
CA LEU A 440 5.19 -0.70 20.11
C LEU A 440 5.23 -0.73 18.57
N HIS A 441 5.19 -1.92 17.99
CA HIS A 441 5.16 -2.08 16.55
C HIS A 441 3.89 -1.49 15.92
N PHE A 442 2.71 -1.78 16.51
CA PHE A 442 1.45 -1.18 16.07
C PHE A 442 1.44 0.34 16.19
N PHE A 443 1.99 0.88 17.27
CA PHE A 443 2.11 2.32 17.45
C PHE A 443 2.97 2.96 16.36
N LEU A 444 4.14 2.38 16.08
CA LEU A 444 5.03 2.84 15.01
C LEU A 444 4.39 2.70 13.63
N TYR A 445 3.60 1.65 13.40
CA TYR A 445 2.81 1.52 12.17
C TYR A 445 1.79 2.65 12.05
N GLY A 446 1.09 3.00 13.13
CA GLY A 446 0.20 4.17 13.17
C GLY A 446 0.92 5.48 12.84
N CYS A 447 2.13 5.68 13.41
CA CYS A 447 3.00 6.81 13.07
C CYS A 447 3.38 6.82 11.59
N ASN A 448 3.69 5.67 11.01
CA ASN A 448 4.02 5.53 9.59
C ASN A 448 2.81 5.88 8.71
N VAL A 449 1.63 5.36 9.00
CA VAL A 449 0.39 5.69 8.24
C VAL A 449 0.11 7.20 8.30
N PHE A 450 0.29 7.83 9.47
CA PHE A 450 0.18 9.28 9.61
C PHE A 450 1.22 10.02 8.77
N ALA A 451 2.49 9.60 8.83
CA ALA A 451 3.60 10.21 8.09
C ALA A 451 3.44 10.03 6.57
N TRP A 452 3.06 8.83 6.09
CA TRP A 452 2.78 8.56 4.67
C TRP A 452 1.64 9.45 4.15
N ARG A 453 0.55 9.57 4.92
CA ARG A 453 -0.57 10.45 4.56
C ARG A 453 -0.12 11.91 4.47
N LYS A 454 0.68 12.38 5.45
CA LYS A 454 1.21 13.75 5.47
C LYS A 454 2.20 14.01 4.32
N ALA A 455 3.04 13.04 4.00
CA ALA A 455 3.96 13.08 2.86
C ALA A 455 3.28 12.75 1.51
N ARG A 456 1.98 12.41 1.50
CA ARG A 456 1.19 12.04 0.31
C ARG A 456 1.72 10.81 -0.42
N ILE A 457 2.28 9.87 0.33
CA ILE A 457 2.65 8.55 -0.17
C ILE A 457 1.37 7.71 -0.26
N ASN A 458 1.09 7.14 -1.42
CA ASN A 458 -0.13 6.38 -1.68
C ASN A 458 0.02 4.92 -1.20
N TYR A 459 0.05 4.75 0.13
CA TYR A 459 0.23 3.44 0.76
C TYR A 459 -0.96 2.50 0.50
N SER A 460 -2.19 3.05 0.34
CA SER A 460 -3.37 2.24 0.02
C SER A 460 -3.22 1.55 -1.34
N PHE A 461 -2.68 2.24 -2.32
CA PHE A 461 -2.39 1.68 -3.65
C PHE A 461 -1.29 0.62 -3.56
N ILE A 462 -0.18 0.93 -2.87
CA ILE A 462 0.99 0.06 -2.75
C ILE A 462 0.64 -1.27 -2.03
N PHE A 463 -0.15 -1.21 -0.95
CA PHE A 463 -0.58 -2.38 -0.19
C PHE A 463 -1.89 -3.00 -0.70
N GLU A 464 -2.44 -2.46 -1.77
CA GLU A 464 -3.69 -2.94 -2.36
C GLU A 464 -4.87 -2.97 -1.37
N LEU A 465 -4.94 -1.97 -0.50
CA LEU A 465 -6.00 -1.88 0.48
C LEU A 465 -7.32 -1.47 -0.17
N ASN A 466 -8.42 -2.00 0.34
CA ASN A 466 -9.74 -1.55 -0.06
C ASN A 466 -10.04 -0.20 0.60
N PRO A 467 -10.32 0.88 -0.14
CA PRO A 467 -10.53 2.21 0.41
C PRO A 467 -11.65 2.32 1.46
N THR A 468 -12.66 1.43 1.39
CA THR A 468 -13.78 1.42 2.33
C THR A 468 -13.48 0.67 3.63
N LYS A 469 -12.54 -0.30 3.60
CA LYS A 469 -12.21 -1.19 4.73
C LYS A 469 -10.81 -0.90 5.32
N GLU A 470 -10.15 0.16 4.85
CA GLU A 470 -8.83 0.57 5.29
C GLU A 470 -8.87 1.18 6.70
N LEU A 471 -7.97 0.72 7.58
CA LEU A 471 -7.76 1.34 8.88
C LEU A 471 -7.04 2.68 8.72
N LYS A 472 -7.66 3.76 9.18
CA LYS A 472 -7.01 5.06 9.27
C LYS A 472 -6.02 5.08 10.43
N TYR A 473 -5.03 6.00 10.41
CA TYR A 473 -4.05 6.13 11.49
C TYR A 473 -4.71 6.34 12.87
N LYS A 474 -5.86 7.03 12.94
CA LYS A 474 -6.62 7.23 14.19
C LYS A 474 -7.17 5.91 14.72
N ASP A 475 -7.66 5.04 13.83
CA ASP A 475 -8.18 3.72 14.23
C ASP A 475 -7.05 2.84 14.77
N VAL A 476 -5.87 2.89 14.11
CA VAL A 476 -4.67 2.15 14.57
C VAL A 476 -4.23 2.65 15.95
N PHE A 477 -4.19 3.98 16.17
CA PHE A 477 -3.87 4.54 17.48
C PHE A 477 -4.92 4.19 18.54
N LEU A 478 -6.20 4.19 18.19
CA LEU A 478 -7.26 3.78 19.12
C LEU A 478 -7.09 2.32 19.56
N ILE A 479 -6.90 1.40 18.61
CA ILE A 479 -6.64 -0.02 18.89
C ILE A 479 -5.41 -0.15 19.80
N CYS A 480 -4.32 0.54 19.45
CA CYS A 480 -3.06 0.46 20.20
C CYS A 480 -3.22 0.98 21.63
N THR A 481 -3.78 2.18 21.83
CA THR A 481 -3.91 2.81 23.16
C THR A 481 -4.89 2.05 24.04
N THR A 482 -6.02 1.57 23.50
CA THR A 482 -6.99 0.76 24.21
C THR A 482 -6.37 -0.56 24.69
N SER A 483 -5.65 -1.25 23.77
CA SER A 483 -5.00 -2.52 24.09
C SER A 483 -3.87 -2.36 25.12
N LEU A 484 -3.03 -1.32 24.97
CA LEU A 484 -1.99 -0.98 25.95
C LEU A 484 -2.58 -0.68 27.33
N THR A 485 -3.68 0.07 27.39
CA THR A 485 -4.38 0.36 28.65
C THR A 485 -4.91 -0.92 29.29
N ALA A 486 -5.50 -1.83 28.50
CA ALA A 486 -6.00 -3.12 29.00
C ALA A 486 -4.86 -3.98 29.54
N VAL A 487 -3.75 -4.12 28.81
CA VAL A 487 -2.57 -4.88 29.23
C VAL A 487 -1.98 -4.30 30.52
N MET A 488 -1.75 -2.99 30.55
CA MET A 488 -1.19 -2.32 31.74
C MET A 488 -2.15 -2.40 32.93
N GLY A 489 -3.46 -2.29 32.71
CA GLY A 489 -4.47 -2.47 33.76
C GLY A 489 -4.41 -3.83 34.38
N VAL A 490 -4.37 -4.90 33.58
CA VAL A 490 -4.26 -6.27 34.05
C VAL A 490 -2.94 -6.52 34.80
N MET A 491 -1.82 -6.02 34.26
CA MET A 491 -0.50 -6.14 34.89
C MET A 491 -0.43 -5.37 36.23
N PHE A 492 -1.03 -4.18 36.29
CA PHE A 492 -1.13 -3.39 37.52
C PHE A 492 -1.98 -4.08 38.55
N VAL A 493 -3.14 -4.64 38.18
CA VAL A 493 -4.01 -5.43 39.09
C VAL A 493 -3.28 -6.66 39.60
N HIS A 494 -2.60 -7.40 38.70
CA HIS A 494 -1.80 -8.57 39.08
C HIS A 494 -0.74 -8.21 40.14
N MET A 495 0.04 -7.15 39.87
CA MET A 495 1.05 -6.67 40.83
C MET A 495 0.44 -6.19 42.16
N SER A 496 -0.72 -5.53 42.11
CA SER A 496 -1.43 -5.05 43.30
C SER A 496 -1.95 -6.20 44.15
N LEU A 497 -2.40 -7.30 43.57
CA LEU A 497 -2.84 -8.50 44.28
C LEU A 497 -1.66 -9.15 45.00
N ILE A 498 -0.50 -9.26 44.37
CA ILE A 498 0.73 -9.77 45.01
C ILE A 498 1.12 -8.86 46.20
N ALA A 499 1.11 -7.54 45.99
CA ALA A 499 1.44 -6.57 47.04
C ALA A 499 0.49 -6.63 48.26
N LYS A 500 -0.77 -7.05 48.07
CA LYS A 500 -1.75 -7.26 49.15
C LYS A 500 -1.58 -8.60 49.86
N GLY A 501 -0.58 -9.41 49.50
CA GLY A 501 -0.30 -10.70 50.16
C GLY A 501 -1.06 -11.89 49.59
N HIS A 502 -1.74 -11.75 48.41
CA HIS A 502 -2.26 -12.92 47.71
C HIS A 502 -1.12 -13.82 47.24
N SER A 503 -1.27 -15.15 47.47
CA SER A 503 -0.23 -16.09 47.02
C SER A 503 -0.13 -16.09 45.49
N TYR A 504 1.04 -16.36 44.96
CA TYR A 504 1.27 -16.47 43.51
C TYR A 504 0.30 -17.49 42.88
N GLU A 505 0.00 -18.57 43.57
CA GLU A 505 -0.96 -19.59 43.12
C GLU A 505 -2.36 -19.05 42.77
N GLN A 506 -2.80 -17.99 43.42
CA GLN A 506 -4.12 -17.39 43.20
C GLN A 506 -4.12 -16.47 41.94
N VAL A 507 -2.98 -15.92 41.59
CA VAL A 507 -2.88 -14.91 40.51
C VAL A 507 -2.15 -15.40 39.25
N LYS A 508 -1.50 -16.58 39.29
CA LYS A 508 -0.65 -17.14 38.20
C LYS A 508 -1.35 -17.33 36.88
N ALA A 509 -2.68 -17.48 36.86
CA ALA A 509 -3.43 -17.65 35.63
C ALA A 509 -3.73 -16.32 34.88
N ILE A 510 -3.63 -15.16 35.55
CA ILE A 510 -4.07 -13.87 35.03
C ILE A 510 -3.32 -13.49 33.75
N PRO A 511 -1.97 -13.58 33.61
CA PRO A 511 -1.27 -13.23 32.37
C PRO A 511 -1.61 -14.16 31.23
N GLY A 512 -1.80 -15.46 31.49
CA GLY A 512 -2.22 -16.43 30.48
C GLY A 512 -3.64 -16.19 29.99
N LEU A 513 -4.56 -15.85 30.91
CA LEU A 513 -5.93 -15.48 30.52
C LEU A 513 -5.95 -14.22 29.64
N LEU A 514 -5.13 -13.23 29.96
CA LEU A 514 -4.98 -12.04 29.13
C LEU A 514 -4.57 -12.40 27.68
N LEU A 515 -3.56 -13.26 27.53
CA LEU A 515 -3.14 -13.75 26.22
C LEU A 515 -4.27 -14.48 25.50
N LEU A 516 -4.98 -15.37 26.20
CA LEU A 516 -6.11 -16.12 25.64
C LEU A 516 -7.22 -15.19 25.15
N VAL A 517 -7.56 -14.14 25.90
CA VAL A 517 -8.57 -13.14 25.50
C VAL A 517 -8.14 -12.42 24.22
N PHE A 518 -6.88 -11.98 24.10
CA PHE A 518 -6.40 -11.34 22.87
C PHE A 518 -6.42 -12.29 21.67
N LEU A 519 -6.05 -13.56 21.85
CA LEU A 519 -6.13 -14.57 20.79
C LEU A 519 -7.59 -14.86 20.38
N ALA A 520 -8.48 -14.98 21.35
CA ALA A 520 -9.91 -15.15 21.10
C ALA A 520 -10.51 -13.95 20.33
N LEU A 521 -10.16 -12.72 20.72
CA LEU A 521 -10.57 -11.51 20.01
C LEU A 521 -10.02 -11.46 18.57
N LEU A 522 -8.79 -11.93 18.36
CA LEU A 522 -8.17 -11.95 17.01
C LEU A 522 -8.94 -12.89 16.07
N VAL A 523 -9.36 -14.06 16.53
CA VAL A 523 -10.04 -15.10 15.74
C VAL A 523 -11.56 -14.92 15.72
N CYS A 524 -12.13 -14.12 16.64
CA CYS A 524 -13.57 -13.94 16.82
C CYS A 524 -14.33 -13.70 15.51
N PRO A 525 -15.36 -14.51 15.16
CA PRO A 525 -16.09 -14.38 13.89
C PRO A 525 -17.06 -13.20 13.84
N PHE A 526 -17.41 -12.65 15.00
CA PHE A 526 -18.37 -11.54 15.07
C PHE A 526 -17.77 -10.23 14.59
N ASN A 527 -18.63 -9.33 14.09
CA ASN A 527 -18.21 -8.01 13.62
C ASN A 527 -17.94 -7.03 14.77
N ILE A 528 -17.09 -7.48 15.70
CA ILE A 528 -16.61 -6.71 16.84
C ILE A 528 -15.15 -6.32 16.49
N PHE A 529 -14.76 -5.06 16.71
CA PHE A 529 -13.40 -4.58 16.53
C PHE A 529 -12.77 -4.91 15.17
N TYR A 530 -13.24 -4.25 14.10
CA TYR A 530 -12.60 -4.29 12.77
C TYR A 530 -12.40 -5.70 12.20
N ARG A 531 -13.44 -6.54 12.15
CA ARG A 531 -13.42 -7.93 11.65
C ARG A 531 -12.66 -8.05 10.32
N SER A 532 -12.97 -7.20 9.33
CA SER A 532 -12.34 -7.25 8.01
C SER A 532 -10.81 -7.13 8.08
N SER A 533 -10.29 -6.22 8.92
CA SER A 533 -8.85 -6.00 9.09
C SER A 533 -8.18 -7.16 9.84
N ARG A 534 -8.84 -7.74 10.86
CA ARG A 534 -8.34 -8.92 11.60
C ARG A 534 -8.20 -10.14 10.67
N TYR A 535 -9.24 -10.43 9.90
CA TYR A 535 -9.21 -11.56 8.96
C TYR A 535 -8.21 -11.34 7.82
N ARG A 536 -8.03 -10.10 7.35
CA ARG A 536 -6.96 -9.78 6.40
C ARG A 536 -5.58 -10.01 7.01
N PHE A 537 -5.36 -9.58 8.26
CA PHE A 537 -4.11 -9.85 8.99
C PHE A 537 -3.85 -11.36 9.11
N LEU A 538 -4.84 -12.15 9.53
CA LEU A 538 -4.72 -13.61 9.60
C LEU A 538 -4.44 -14.25 8.24
N SER A 539 -5.05 -13.73 7.17
CA SER A 539 -4.78 -14.19 5.80
C SER A 539 -3.33 -13.90 5.38
N VAL A 540 -2.79 -12.72 5.71
CA VAL A 540 -1.38 -12.37 5.44
C VAL A 540 -0.44 -13.29 6.23
N ILE A 541 -0.70 -13.53 7.51
CA ILE A 541 0.10 -14.46 8.32
C ILE A 541 0.06 -15.87 7.74
N ARG A 542 -1.11 -16.36 7.33
CA ARG A 542 -1.24 -17.66 6.64
C ARG A 542 -0.39 -17.72 5.37
N ASN A 543 -0.45 -16.67 4.53
CA ASN A 543 0.33 -16.62 3.29
C ASN A 543 1.84 -16.62 3.56
N ILE A 544 2.28 -15.96 4.64
CA ILE A 544 3.68 -15.96 5.07
C ILE A 544 4.11 -17.35 5.51
N ILE A 545 3.35 -18.00 6.39
CA ILE A 545 3.67 -19.33 6.93
C ILE A 545 3.70 -20.38 5.81
N LEU A 546 2.75 -20.31 4.89
CA LEU A 546 2.64 -21.25 3.77
C LEU A 546 3.41 -20.81 2.51
N SER A 547 4.39 -19.91 2.67
CA SER A 547 5.33 -19.60 1.60
C SER A 547 6.23 -20.84 1.31
N PRO A 548 6.47 -21.22 0.02
CA PRO A 548 6.24 -20.48 -1.23
C PRO A 548 4.93 -20.82 -1.98
N LEU A 549 3.95 -21.44 -1.34
CA LEU A 549 2.74 -21.92 -2.00
C LEU A 549 1.82 -20.81 -2.53
N TYR A 550 1.88 -19.62 -1.93
CA TYR A 550 1.10 -18.45 -2.34
C TYR A 550 1.92 -17.50 -3.20
N LYS A 551 1.26 -16.82 -4.14
CA LYS A 551 1.85 -15.68 -4.84
C LYS A 551 2.15 -14.57 -3.82
N VAL A 552 3.36 -14.05 -3.85
CA VAL A 552 3.83 -13.04 -2.89
C VAL A 552 3.42 -11.65 -3.35
N VAL A 553 2.63 -10.96 -2.55
CA VAL A 553 2.24 -9.56 -2.77
C VAL A 553 3.05 -8.61 -1.89
N MET A 554 3.01 -7.30 -2.19
CA MET A 554 3.76 -6.29 -1.44
C MET A 554 3.47 -6.34 0.07
N LEU A 555 2.21 -6.53 0.45
CA LEU A 555 1.79 -6.61 1.85
C LEU A 555 2.37 -7.83 2.56
N ASP A 556 2.42 -9.01 1.89
CA ASP A 556 2.91 -10.25 2.49
C ASP A 556 4.41 -10.17 2.81
N PHE A 557 5.22 -9.69 1.87
CA PHE A 557 6.65 -9.59 2.14
C PHE A 557 6.99 -8.43 3.10
N PHE A 558 6.24 -7.33 3.05
CA PHE A 558 6.41 -6.24 3.99
C PHE A 558 6.12 -6.68 5.43
N MET A 559 5.04 -7.44 5.65
CA MET A 559 4.70 -8.01 6.96
C MET A 559 5.70 -9.08 7.41
N ALA A 560 6.21 -9.91 6.50
CA ALA A 560 7.24 -10.89 6.84
C ALA A 560 8.56 -10.21 7.27
N ASP A 561 8.90 -9.06 6.69
CA ASP A 561 10.02 -8.24 7.14
C ASP A 561 9.82 -7.67 8.55
N GLN A 562 8.55 -7.37 8.94
CA GLN A 562 8.24 -6.98 10.32
C GLN A 562 8.50 -8.13 11.30
N LEU A 563 8.13 -9.38 10.92
CA LEU A 563 8.36 -10.56 11.75
C LEU A 563 9.86 -10.82 12.00
N CYS A 564 10.76 -10.49 11.06
CA CYS A 564 12.20 -10.57 11.28
C CYS A 564 12.67 -9.69 12.46
N SER A 565 12.02 -8.58 12.73
CA SER A 565 12.33 -7.71 13.88
C SER A 565 11.54 -8.08 15.15
N GLN A 566 10.60 -9.04 15.04
CA GLN A 566 9.77 -9.53 16.14
C GLN A 566 10.21 -10.90 16.68
N VAL A 567 11.42 -11.35 16.33
CA VAL A 567 11.98 -12.62 16.86
C VAL A 567 11.95 -12.68 18.39
N PRO A 568 12.32 -11.64 19.16
CA PRO A 568 12.22 -11.67 20.61
C PRO A 568 10.78 -11.87 21.11
N MET A 569 9.79 -11.27 20.45
CA MET A 569 8.37 -11.45 20.76
C MET A 569 7.91 -12.89 20.47
N LEU A 570 8.34 -13.47 19.34
CA LEU A 570 8.01 -14.85 18.97
C LEU A 570 8.63 -15.87 19.95
N ARG A 571 9.86 -15.63 20.42
CA ARG A 571 10.50 -16.47 21.45
C ARG A 571 9.75 -16.40 22.78
N ASN A 572 9.35 -15.20 23.22
CA ASN A 572 8.52 -15.05 24.43
C ASN A 572 7.16 -15.73 24.26
N LEU A 573 6.54 -15.64 23.08
CA LEU A 573 5.28 -16.31 22.79
C LEU A 573 5.42 -17.84 22.88
N GLU A 574 6.48 -18.40 22.32
CA GLU A 574 6.79 -19.83 22.40
C GLU A 574 6.98 -20.27 23.85
N TYR A 575 7.80 -19.55 24.63
CA TYR A 575 8.00 -19.83 26.05
C TYR A 575 6.69 -19.77 26.85
N VAL A 576 5.89 -18.71 26.66
CA VAL A 576 4.59 -18.54 27.34
C VAL A 576 3.62 -19.65 26.94
N ALA A 577 3.59 -20.02 25.64
CA ALA A 577 2.77 -21.12 25.17
C ALA A 577 3.19 -22.45 25.82
N CYS A 578 4.50 -22.75 25.88
CA CYS A 578 5.01 -23.90 26.60
C CYS A 578 4.53 -23.89 28.07
N TYR A 579 4.80 -22.81 28.80
CA TYR A 579 4.51 -22.67 30.22
C TYR A 579 3.04 -22.93 30.57
N TYR A 580 2.10 -22.43 29.78
CA TYR A 580 0.67 -22.63 29.99
C TYR A 580 0.13 -23.97 29.46
N ILE A 581 0.61 -24.44 28.27
CA ILE A 581 0.12 -25.68 27.66
C ILE A 581 0.59 -26.93 28.43
N THR A 582 1.84 -26.95 28.90
CA THR A 582 2.38 -28.07 29.69
C THR A 582 1.84 -28.12 31.12
N GLY A 583 1.18 -27.04 31.56
CA GLY A 583 0.70 -26.94 32.93
C GLY A 583 1.78 -26.58 33.96
N SER A 584 2.99 -26.22 33.53
CA SER A 584 4.09 -25.78 34.39
C SER A 584 3.74 -24.59 35.28
N TYR A 585 2.76 -23.77 34.86
CA TYR A 585 2.20 -22.70 35.69
C TYR A 585 1.53 -23.18 36.98
N LYS A 586 1.10 -24.46 37.06
CA LYS A 586 0.49 -25.04 38.26
C LYS A 586 1.53 -25.41 39.29
N THR A 587 2.68 -25.89 38.85
CA THR A 587 3.80 -26.38 39.67
C THR A 587 4.88 -25.34 39.91
N GLU A 588 4.74 -24.13 39.33
CA GLU A 588 5.76 -23.08 39.34
C GLU A 588 7.12 -23.51 38.73
N ASP A 589 7.13 -24.61 37.97
CA ASP A 589 8.32 -25.12 37.31
C ASP A 589 8.56 -24.39 35.97
N TYR A 590 9.24 -23.23 36.06
CA TYR A 590 9.65 -22.47 34.90
C TYR A 590 10.91 -23.05 34.22
N THR A 591 11.64 -23.96 34.88
CA THR A 591 12.86 -24.55 34.33
C THR A 591 12.55 -25.57 33.26
N HIS A 592 11.42 -26.27 33.34
CA HIS A 592 10.98 -27.27 32.38
C HIS A 592 11.01 -26.73 30.92
N CYS A 593 10.43 -25.55 30.66
CA CYS A 593 10.39 -24.95 29.31
C CYS A 593 11.73 -24.32 28.87
N LYS A 594 12.67 -24.09 29.80
CA LYS A 594 14.00 -23.56 29.45
C LYS A 594 15.03 -24.65 29.22
N GLU A 595 14.98 -25.73 30.02
CA GLU A 595 16.02 -26.76 30.03
C GLU A 595 15.68 -27.99 29.20
N ALA A 596 14.38 -28.31 29.03
CA ALA A 596 13.99 -29.44 28.20
C ALA A 596 14.45 -29.31 26.75
N ARG A 597 15.15 -30.34 26.25
CA ARG A 597 15.82 -30.35 24.95
C ARG A 597 14.90 -29.92 23.81
N HIS A 598 13.66 -30.45 23.78
CA HIS A 598 12.71 -30.17 22.71
C HIS A 598 12.30 -28.69 22.66
N TYR A 599 12.10 -28.05 23.79
CA TYR A 599 11.72 -26.63 23.83
C TYR A 599 12.89 -25.72 23.49
N ARG A 600 14.11 -26.07 23.91
CA ARG A 600 15.32 -25.35 23.52
C ARG A 600 15.55 -25.43 22.02
N ASP A 601 15.35 -26.60 21.39
CA ASP A 601 15.45 -26.75 19.94
C ASP A 601 14.37 -25.95 19.21
N LEU A 602 13.13 -25.87 19.79
CA LEU A 602 12.04 -25.07 19.25
C LEU A 602 12.33 -23.56 19.31
N VAL A 603 12.94 -23.04 20.38
CA VAL A 603 13.38 -21.63 20.47
C VAL A 603 14.35 -21.27 19.34
N PHE A 604 15.27 -22.17 19.02
CA PHE A 604 16.17 -21.98 17.90
C PHE A 604 15.42 -21.99 16.57
N ALA A 605 14.53 -22.96 16.35
CA ALA A 605 13.71 -23.03 15.15
C ALA A 605 12.87 -21.73 14.96
N VAL A 606 12.21 -21.26 16.01
CA VAL A 606 11.42 -20.00 16.00
C VAL A 606 12.26 -18.79 15.62
N SER A 607 13.53 -18.77 16.04
CA SER A 607 14.47 -17.69 15.71
C SER A 607 14.84 -17.65 14.20
N PHE A 608 14.81 -18.80 13.52
CA PHE A 608 15.09 -18.91 12.09
C PHE A 608 13.85 -18.68 11.21
N LEU A 609 12.65 -18.99 11.70
CA LEU A 609 11.43 -19.00 10.91
C LEU A 609 11.17 -17.71 10.11
N PRO A 610 11.28 -16.49 10.64
CA PRO A 610 11.03 -15.28 9.88
C PRO A 610 11.99 -15.12 8.69
N TYR A 611 13.26 -15.46 8.87
CA TYR A 611 14.25 -15.40 7.79
C TYR A 611 14.01 -16.47 6.73
N TYR A 612 13.62 -17.68 7.14
CA TYR A 612 13.21 -18.75 6.25
C TYR A 612 11.99 -18.34 5.40
N TRP A 613 10.93 -17.81 6.01
CA TRP A 613 9.76 -17.35 5.27
C TRP A 613 10.13 -16.27 4.24
N ARG A 614 11.01 -15.34 4.61
CA ARG A 614 11.48 -14.31 3.68
C ARG A 614 12.32 -14.91 2.53
N ALA A 615 13.19 -15.86 2.83
CA ALA A 615 13.94 -16.57 1.79
C ALA A 615 12.99 -17.29 0.81
N MET A 616 11.98 -18.00 1.32
CA MET A 616 10.99 -18.70 0.49
C MET A 616 10.14 -17.73 -0.34
N GLN A 617 9.78 -16.57 0.20
CA GLN A 617 9.09 -15.52 -0.56
C GLN A 617 9.98 -14.98 -1.70
N CYS A 618 11.27 -14.80 -1.47
CA CYS A 618 12.22 -14.39 -2.52
C CYS A 618 12.36 -15.47 -3.60
N ALA A 619 12.46 -16.74 -3.22
CA ALA A 619 12.50 -17.88 -4.16
C ALA A 619 11.21 -17.94 -5.00
N ARG A 620 10.03 -17.76 -4.38
CA ARG A 620 8.76 -17.73 -5.09
C ARG A 620 8.68 -16.57 -6.08
N ARG A 621 9.09 -15.36 -5.68
CA ARG A 621 9.13 -14.21 -6.58
C ARG A 621 10.08 -14.41 -7.75
N TRP A 622 11.26 -15.01 -7.50
CA TRP A 622 12.16 -15.38 -8.58
C TRP A 622 11.51 -16.34 -9.57
N PHE A 623 10.80 -17.35 -9.06
CA PHE A 623 10.08 -18.31 -9.90
C PHE A 623 8.97 -17.64 -10.73
N ASP A 624 8.20 -16.72 -10.13
CA ASP A 624 7.09 -16.03 -10.78
C ASP A 624 7.57 -14.96 -11.78
N GLU A 625 8.64 -14.20 -11.46
CA GLU A 625 9.07 -13.00 -12.19
C GLU A 625 10.35 -13.23 -13.04
N GLY A 626 11.09 -14.31 -12.82
CA GLY A 626 12.33 -14.63 -13.52
C GLY A 626 13.52 -13.69 -13.25
N GLN A 627 13.40 -12.74 -12.31
CA GLN A 627 14.41 -11.72 -12.06
C GLN A 627 15.48 -12.19 -11.08
N THR A 628 16.77 -12.07 -11.47
CA THR A 628 17.92 -12.45 -10.64
C THR A 628 18.06 -11.62 -9.36
N SER A 629 17.49 -10.39 -9.34
CA SER A 629 17.46 -9.52 -8.15
C SER A 629 16.80 -10.20 -6.94
N HIS A 630 15.84 -11.09 -7.14
CA HIS A 630 15.19 -11.83 -6.07
C HIS A 630 16.09 -12.89 -5.46
N LEU A 631 16.99 -13.51 -6.26
CA LEU A 631 18.00 -14.44 -5.75
C LEU A 631 19.04 -13.70 -4.90
N VAL A 632 19.47 -12.50 -5.33
CA VAL A 632 20.37 -11.67 -4.52
C VAL A 632 19.69 -11.31 -3.19
N ASN A 633 18.39 -10.95 -3.19
CA ASN A 633 17.65 -10.70 -1.95
C ASN A 633 17.51 -11.96 -1.07
N LEU A 634 17.33 -13.13 -1.65
CA LEU A 634 17.36 -14.41 -0.94
C LEU A 634 18.68 -14.60 -0.22
N GLY A 635 19.84 -14.34 -0.88
CA GLY A 635 21.17 -14.39 -0.27
C GLY A 635 21.30 -13.54 0.99
N LYS A 636 20.67 -12.37 1.04
CA LYS A 636 20.61 -11.53 2.24
C LYS A 636 20.00 -12.26 3.45
N TYR A 637 18.89 -12.97 3.26
CA TYR A 637 18.23 -13.71 4.35
C TYR A 637 18.99 -14.97 4.72
N VAL A 638 19.60 -15.64 3.75
CA VAL A 638 20.48 -16.80 4.00
C VAL A 638 21.70 -16.39 4.82
N SER A 639 22.34 -15.24 4.51
CA SER A 639 23.45 -14.72 5.32
C SER A 639 23.03 -14.42 6.78
N ALA A 640 21.81 -13.91 6.98
CA ALA A 640 21.29 -13.69 8.33
C ALA A 640 21.03 -15.01 9.07
N MET A 641 20.57 -16.06 8.38
CA MET A 641 20.42 -17.40 8.96
C MET A 641 21.76 -18.00 9.36
N PHE A 642 22.80 -17.85 8.56
CA PHE A 642 24.14 -18.30 8.92
C PHE A 642 24.70 -17.56 10.14
N ALA A 643 24.51 -16.24 10.22
CA ALA A 643 24.89 -15.46 11.40
C ALA A 643 24.13 -15.92 12.66
N ALA A 644 22.83 -16.17 12.55
CA ALA A 644 22.03 -16.72 13.65
C ALA A 644 22.49 -18.13 14.05
N GLY A 645 22.84 -18.99 13.08
CA GLY A 645 23.39 -20.32 13.33
C GLY A 645 24.74 -20.27 14.05
N ALA A 646 25.64 -19.39 13.63
CA ALA A 646 26.93 -19.18 14.29
C ALA A 646 26.74 -18.70 15.75
N LYS A 647 25.73 -17.84 15.99
CA LYS A 647 25.37 -17.39 17.35
C LYS A 647 24.89 -18.55 18.22
N VAL A 648 24.02 -19.41 17.72
CA VAL A 648 23.56 -20.61 18.43
C VAL A 648 24.72 -21.56 18.75
N ALA A 649 25.60 -21.78 17.78
CA ALA A 649 26.75 -22.63 17.99
C ALA A 649 27.71 -22.06 19.07
N TYR A 650 27.94 -20.75 19.06
CA TYR A 650 28.73 -20.08 20.10
C TYR A 650 28.07 -20.15 21.48
N GLU A 651 26.75 -19.95 21.58
CA GLU A 651 25.99 -20.07 22.83
C GLU A 651 26.05 -21.49 23.41
N LYS A 652 26.19 -22.52 22.56
CA LYS A 652 26.23 -23.92 22.94
C LYS A 652 27.67 -24.38 23.38
N ASP A 653 28.68 -24.04 22.62
CA ASP A 653 30.02 -24.61 22.78
C ASP A 653 31.05 -23.60 23.34
N GLY A 654 30.79 -22.28 23.27
CA GLY A 654 31.60 -21.22 23.90
C GLY A 654 33.04 -21.07 23.41
N GLY A 655 33.43 -21.76 22.31
CA GLY A 655 34.82 -21.80 21.83
C GLY A 655 35.24 -20.54 21.05
N ALA A 656 36.54 -20.17 21.11
CA ALA A 656 37.08 -19.04 20.38
C ALA A 656 36.88 -19.14 18.85
N GLY A 657 36.89 -20.35 18.28
CA GLY A 657 36.60 -20.59 16.87
C GLY A 657 35.16 -20.20 16.50
N TRP A 658 34.19 -20.57 17.34
CA TRP A 658 32.79 -20.17 17.15
C TRP A 658 32.57 -18.68 17.32
N LEU A 659 33.28 -18.02 18.25
CA LEU A 659 33.29 -16.57 18.40
C LEU A 659 33.79 -15.88 17.12
N CYS A 660 34.93 -16.34 16.59
CA CYS A 660 35.45 -15.83 15.32
C CYS A 660 34.45 -15.98 14.18
N LEU A 661 33.86 -17.17 14.05
CA LEU A 661 32.84 -17.42 13.03
C LEU A 661 31.59 -16.51 13.21
N LEU A 662 31.14 -16.34 14.45
CA LEU A 662 30.03 -15.42 14.78
C LEU A 662 30.33 -13.99 14.34
N VAL A 663 31.52 -13.48 14.67
CA VAL A 663 31.92 -12.11 14.31
C VAL A 663 31.98 -11.93 12.80
N VAL A 664 32.63 -12.88 12.09
CA VAL A 664 32.76 -12.82 10.62
C VAL A 664 31.40 -12.87 9.94
N MET A 665 30.53 -13.85 10.30
CA MET A 665 29.24 -14.03 9.66
C MET A 665 28.28 -12.88 10.00
N SER A 666 28.30 -12.39 11.25
CA SER A 666 27.46 -11.25 11.65
C SER A 666 27.91 -9.95 10.99
N SER A 667 29.20 -9.72 10.83
CA SER A 667 29.75 -8.57 10.12
C SER A 667 29.36 -8.60 8.63
N ALA A 668 29.60 -9.75 7.97
CA ALA A 668 29.20 -9.93 6.58
C ALA A 668 27.68 -9.71 6.36
N ALA A 669 26.84 -10.33 7.21
CA ALA A 669 25.40 -10.15 7.17
C ALA A 669 24.99 -8.68 7.41
N THR A 670 25.66 -7.98 8.34
CA THR A 670 25.38 -6.56 8.66
C THR A 670 25.70 -5.66 7.46
N VAL A 671 26.87 -5.83 6.83
CA VAL A 671 27.27 -5.06 5.64
C VAL A 671 26.27 -5.30 4.50
N TYR A 672 25.91 -6.57 4.26
CA TYR A 672 24.96 -6.92 3.22
C TYR A 672 23.58 -6.27 3.46
N GLN A 673 23.07 -6.32 4.69
CA GLN A 673 21.80 -5.75 5.08
C GLN A 673 21.82 -4.21 5.02
N LEU A 674 22.92 -3.55 5.41
CA LEU A 674 23.08 -2.10 5.27
C LEU A 674 23.09 -1.64 3.82
N TYR A 675 23.84 -2.35 2.96
CA TYR A 675 23.81 -2.10 1.52
C TYR A 675 22.38 -2.22 0.98
N TRP A 676 21.68 -3.30 1.37
CA TRP A 676 20.32 -3.54 0.90
C TRP A 676 19.34 -2.47 1.41
N ASP A 677 19.40 -2.12 2.70
CA ASP A 677 18.55 -1.09 3.30
C ASP A 677 18.72 0.26 2.57
N PHE A 678 19.97 0.72 2.37
CA PHE A 678 20.21 2.05 1.81
C PHE A 678 20.02 2.12 0.30
N VAL A 679 20.55 1.14 -0.44
CA VAL A 679 20.60 1.20 -1.91
C VAL A 679 19.33 0.63 -2.53
N LYS A 680 18.87 -0.54 -2.09
CA LYS A 680 17.73 -1.23 -2.70
C LYS A 680 16.39 -0.83 -2.08
N ASP A 681 16.29 -0.82 -0.75
CA ASP A 681 15.04 -0.55 -0.06
C ASP A 681 14.72 0.95 0.04
N TRP A 682 15.70 1.80 0.30
CA TRP A 682 15.51 3.25 0.40
C TRP A 682 15.83 4.01 -0.89
N GLY A 683 16.56 3.39 -1.85
CA GLY A 683 16.96 4.02 -3.10
C GLY A 683 17.88 5.22 -2.93
N LEU A 684 18.67 5.24 -1.85
CA LEU A 684 19.65 6.28 -1.52
C LEU A 684 21.04 5.93 -2.04
N LEU A 685 22.05 6.74 -1.68
CA LEU A 685 23.45 6.59 -2.09
C LEU A 685 23.66 6.67 -3.62
N GLN A 686 22.82 7.47 -4.30
CA GLN A 686 22.97 7.70 -5.75
C GLN A 686 24.08 8.72 -6.01
N MET A 687 25.17 8.27 -6.67
CA MET A 687 26.33 9.12 -6.96
C MET A 687 26.01 10.29 -7.89
N ASN A 688 25.10 10.09 -8.87
CA ASN A 688 24.73 11.09 -9.89
C ASN A 688 23.52 11.93 -9.51
N SER A 689 23.16 11.96 -8.20
CA SER A 689 22.00 12.71 -7.74
C SER A 689 22.35 14.20 -7.53
N LYS A 690 21.35 15.08 -7.76
CA LYS A 690 21.41 16.51 -7.38
C LYS A 690 21.59 16.72 -5.86
N ASN A 691 21.28 15.72 -5.05
CA ASN A 691 21.42 15.74 -3.60
C ASN A 691 22.55 14.78 -3.21
N PRO A 692 23.66 15.22 -2.60
CA PRO A 692 24.78 14.35 -2.23
C PRO A 692 24.29 13.15 -1.40
N TRP A 693 24.68 11.94 -1.81
CA TRP A 693 24.35 10.66 -1.13
C TRP A 693 22.85 10.34 -0.99
N LEU A 694 21.97 11.16 -1.56
CA LEU A 694 20.52 10.93 -1.58
C LEU A 694 20.06 10.69 -3.02
N ARG A 695 18.77 10.58 -3.23
CA ARG A 695 18.15 10.51 -4.55
C ARG A 695 17.67 11.89 -5.02
N ASN A 696 17.37 12.01 -6.32
CA ASN A 696 16.94 13.28 -6.92
C ASN A 696 15.62 13.79 -6.31
N GLU A 697 14.66 12.93 -6.09
CA GLU A 697 13.35 13.26 -5.57
C GLU A 697 13.19 12.79 -4.13
N LEU A 698 12.70 13.68 -3.27
CA LEU A 698 12.50 13.44 -1.86
C LEU A 698 11.08 13.88 -1.49
N MET A 699 10.33 13.04 -0.76
CA MET A 699 9.00 13.37 -0.28
C MET A 699 9.04 14.27 0.96
N LEU A 700 10.08 14.15 1.79
CA LEU A 700 10.31 15.02 2.93
C LEU A 700 11.09 16.27 2.52
N ARG A 701 10.65 17.43 2.96
CA ARG A 701 11.29 18.73 2.63
C ARG A 701 12.69 18.87 3.24
N GLN A 702 12.93 18.30 4.41
CA GLN A 702 14.16 18.44 5.17
C GLN A 702 15.12 17.29 4.85
N LYS A 703 16.20 17.56 4.14
CA LYS A 703 17.23 16.57 3.79
C LYS A 703 17.91 15.97 5.02
N PHE A 704 18.03 16.75 6.10
CA PHE A 704 18.65 16.32 7.36
C PHE A 704 18.00 15.04 7.92
N ILE A 705 16.68 14.87 7.77
CA ILE A 705 15.96 13.68 8.27
C ILE A 705 16.49 12.42 7.61
N TYR A 706 16.85 12.46 6.32
CA TYR A 706 17.42 11.30 5.61
C TYR A 706 18.80 10.92 6.16
N TYR A 707 19.69 11.90 6.34
CA TYR A 707 21.03 11.65 6.90
C TYR A 707 20.96 11.13 8.32
N LEU A 708 20.11 11.76 9.17
CA LEU A 708 19.88 11.29 10.54
C LEU A 708 19.35 9.87 10.56
N SER A 709 18.42 9.53 9.68
CA SER A 709 17.83 8.20 9.60
C SER A 709 18.85 7.15 9.12
N MET A 710 19.72 7.51 8.18
CA MET A 710 20.82 6.63 7.75
C MET A 710 21.80 6.35 8.91
N GLY A 711 22.22 7.40 9.64
CA GLY A 711 23.08 7.27 10.81
C GLY A 711 22.44 6.43 11.90
N LEU A 712 21.16 6.66 12.20
CA LEU A 712 20.43 5.89 13.21
C LEU A 712 20.26 4.41 12.79
N ASN A 713 19.94 4.14 11.52
CA ASN A 713 19.86 2.75 11.03
C ASN A 713 21.21 2.04 11.14
N LEU A 714 22.32 2.73 10.84
CA LEU A 714 23.68 2.18 11.00
C LEU A 714 23.97 1.82 12.46
N ILE A 715 23.75 2.75 13.40
CA ILE A 715 24.00 2.53 14.83
C ILE A 715 23.17 1.36 15.35
N LEU A 716 21.87 1.35 15.05
CA LEU A 716 20.97 0.29 15.53
C LEU A 716 21.27 -1.08 14.91
N ARG A 717 21.83 -1.13 13.70
CA ARG A 717 22.30 -2.38 13.08
C ARG A 717 23.54 -2.96 13.78
N LEU A 718 24.32 -2.14 14.45
CA LEU A 718 25.49 -2.59 15.19
C LEU A 718 25.16 -3.04 16.64
N ALA A 719 23.90 -3.00 17.05
CA ALA A 719 23.48 -3.39 18.40
C ALA A 719 23.85 -4.84 18.79
N TRP A 720 24.04 -5.75 17.81
CA TRP A 720 24.50 -7.12 18.06
C TRP A 720 25.92 -7.18 18.66
N LEU A 721 26.75 -6.14 18.47
CA LEU A 721 28.08 -6.05 19.07
C LEU A 721 28.04 -6.14 20.60
N GLN A 722 26.92 -5.68 21.22
CA GLN A 722 26.73 -5.82 22.67
C GLN A 722 26.76 -7.29 23.12
N THR A 723 26.23 -8.21 22.28
CA THR A 723 26.28 -9.66 22.57
C THR A 723 27.71 -10.20 22.59
N VAL A 724 28.56 -9.64 21.73
CA VAL A 724 29.98 -10.04 21.63
C VAL A 724 30.82 -9.40 22.73
N LEU A 725 30.56 -8.13 23.04
CA LEU A 725 31.31 -7.37 24.05
C LEU A 725 30.98 -7.76 25.48
N HIS A 726 30.02 -8.66 25.72
CA HIS A 726 29.57 -9.11 27.06
C HIS A 726 29.40 -7.96 28.06
N SER A 727 29.04 -6.78 27.55
CA SER A 727 28.78 -5.58 28.38
C SER A 727 27.48 -5.76 29.14
N LYS A 728 27.59 -6.29 30.37
CA LYS A 728 26.42 -6.34 31.28
C LYS A 728 26.30 -4.98 31.97
N PHE A 729 25.08 -4.48 31.98
CA PHE A 729 24.74 -3.34 32.84
C PHE A 729 24.62 -3.88 34.28
N GLU A 730 25.61 -3.66 35.12
CA GLU A 730 25.73 -4.24 36.48
C GLU A 730 24.51 -4.03 37.40
N HIS A 731 23.61 -3.11 37.04
CA HIS A 731 22.47 -2.73 37.85
C HIS A 731 21.09 -3.06 37.27
N VAL A 732 21.03 -3.69 36.07
CA VAL A 732 19.77 -3.95 35.35
C VAL A 732 19.68 -5.45 35.03
N ASP A 733 18.49 -6.02 35.26
CA ASP A 733 18.18 -7.40 34.91
C ASP A 733 18.37 -7.66 33.39
N ASP A 734 18.91 -8.83 33.05
CA ASP A 734 19.17 -9.22 31.66
C ASP A 734 17.87 -9.16 30.81
N GLY A 735 16.71 -9.54 31.37
CA GLY A 735 15.42 -9.48 30.71
C GLY A 735 15.02 -8.06 30.28
N VAL A 736 15.27 -7.07 31.13
CA VAL A 736 14.97 -5.65 30.84
C VAL A 736 15.89 -5.14 29.73
N THR A 737 17.16 -5.52 29.78
CA THR A 737 18.15 -5.19 28.72
C THR A 737 17.75 -5.77 27.38
N TYR A 738 17.31 -7.04 27.35
CA TYR A 738 16.78 -7.69 26.14
C TYR A 738 15.56 -6.99 25.57
N LEU A 739 14.60 -6.61 26.43
CA LEU A 739 13.42 -5.86 25.98
C LEU A 739 13.81 -4.50 25.37
N PHE A 740 14.74 -3.80 26.01
CA PHE A 740 15.21 -2.50 25.49
C PHE A 740 15.88 -2.64 24.11
N LEU A 741 16.77 -3.60 23.93
CA LEU A 741 17.42 -3.87 22.65
C LEU A 741 16.38 -4.28 21.57
N ALA A 742 15.42 -5.13 21.94
CA ALA A 742 14.34 -5.53 21.04
C ALA A 742 13.46 -4.33 20.64
N ALA A 743 13.18 -3.42 21.59
CA ALA A 743 12.43 -2.20 21.31
C ALA A 743 13.20 -1.26 20.35
N LEU A 744 14.53 -1.16 20.48
CA LEU A 744 15.36 -0.42 19.54
C LEU A 744 15.33 -1.02 18.14
N GLU A 745 15.37 -2.36 18.01
CA GLU A 745 15.24 -3.03 16.70
C GLU A 745 13.84 -2.78 16.08
N VAL A 746 12.76 -2.86 16.86
CA VAL A 746 11.41 -2.53 16.40
C VAL A 746 11.32 -1.06 15.95
N THR A 747 11.97 -0.14 16.67
CA THR A 747 12.05 1.28 16.30
C THR A 747 12.80 1.48 14.98
N ARG A 748 13.94 0.81 14.81
CA ARG A 748 14.69 0.78 13.55
C ARG A 748 13.81 0.30 12.39
N ARG A 749 13.04 -0.76 12.60
CA ARG A 749 12.12 -1.30 11.60
C ARG A 749 11.00 -0.31 11.29
N GLY A 750 10.45 0.38 12.28
CA GLY A 750 9.48 1.45 12.09
C GLY A 750 10.02 2.58 11.20
N LEU A 751 11.28 2.97 11.39
CA LEU A 751 11.96 3.95 10.55
C LEU A 751 12.16 3.44 9.10
N TRP A 752 12.62 2.19 8.95
CA TRP A 752 12.80 1.53 7.66
C TRP A 752 11.49 1.50 6.85
N ASN A 753 10.35 1.26 7.50
CA ASN A 753 9.04 1.21 6.88
C ASN A 753 8.71 2.48 6.09
N PHE A 754 9.02 3.65 6.67
CA PHE A 754 8.72 4.92 6.02
C PHE A 754 9.46 5.05 4.68
N PHE A 755 10.78 4.88 4.69
CA PHE A 755 11.61 5.08 3.50
C PHE A 755 11.42 3.96 2.45
N ARG A 756 11.15 2.73 2.89
CA ARG A 756 10.84 1.63 1.95
C ARG A 756 9.60 1.93 1.13
N LEU A 757 8.55 2.44 1.78
CA LEU A 757 7.31 2.78 1.09
C LEU A 757 7.44 4.07 0.25
N GLU A 758 8.21 5.04 0.71
CA GLU A 758 8.56 6.22 -0.06
C GLU A 758 9.26 5.85 -1.37
N ASN A 759 10.23 4.92 -1.32
CA ASN A 759 10.93 4.44 -2.50
C ASN A 759 9.97 3.76 -3.49
N GLU A 760 9.08 2.91 -3.00
CA GLU A 760 8.08 2.25 -3.83
C GLU A 760 7.11 3.25 -4.48
N HIS A 761 6.68 4.26 -3.72
CA HIS A 761 5.83 5.33 -4.25
C HIS A 761 6.52 6.11 -5.38
N LEU A 762 7.79 6.46 -5.22
CA LEU A 762 8.55 7.18 -6.25
C LEU A 762 8.78 6.33 -7.50
N ASN A 763 9.00 5.03 -7.34
CA ASN A 763 9.08 4.10 -8.48
C ASN A 763 7.75 4.04 -9.26
N ASN A 764 6.62 4.05 -8.55
CA ASN A 764 5.29 4.10 -9.17
C ASN A 764 5.03 5.46 -9.84
N ALA A 765 5.44 6.57 -9.20
CA ALA A 765 5.32 7.93 -9.75
C ALA A 765 6.16 8.10 -11.02
N GLY A 766 7.38 7.58 -11.07
CA GLY A 766 8.23 7.61 -12.25
C GLY A 766 7.65 6.87 -13.47
N LYS A 767 6.74 5.92 -13.24
CA LYS A 767 6.00 5.18 -14.27
C LYS A 767 4.56 5.70 -14.47
N PHE A 768 4.17 6.79 -13.81
CA PHE A 768 2.82 7.35 -13.79
C PHE A 768 1.71 6.34 -13.41
N ARG A 769 2.01 5.37 -12.56
CA ARG A 769 1.07 4.32 -12.12
C ARG A 769 0.22 4.82 -10.95
N ALA A 770 -0.99 5.29 -11.25
CA ALA A 770 -1.96 5.75 -10.24
C ALA A 770 -3.14 4.78 -10.06
N VAL A 771 -3.38 3.89 -11.02
CA VAL A 771 -4.44 2.87 -11.01
C VAL A 771 -3.86 1.51 -11.38
N LYS A 772 -4.48 0.44 -10.87
CA LYS A 772 -4.08 -0.94 -11.16
C LYS A 772 -4.50 -1.36 -12.55
N THR A 773 -3.69 -2.20 -13.17
CA THR A 773 -4.08 -2.96 -14.36
C THR A 773 -4.47 -4.35 -13.87
N ILE A 774 -5.76 -4.67 -13.94
CA ILE A 774 -6.25 -6.01 -13.59
C ILE A 774 -6.23 -6.83 -14.88
N PRO A 775 -5.52 -7.98 -14.92
CA PRO A 775 -5.54 -8.84 -16.08
C PRO A 775 -6.94 -9.38 -16.31
N LEU A 776 -7.31 -9.44 -17.57
CA LEU A 776 -8.63 -9.93 -17.99
C LEU A 776 -8.62 -11.44 -18.07
N PRO A 777 -9.73 -12.14 -17.72
CA PRO A 777 -9.73 -13.61 -17.61
C PRO A 777 -9.82 -14.35 -18.94
N PHE A 778 -10.41 -13.77 -19.99
CA PHE A 778 -10.59 -14.43 -21.28
C PHE A 778 -9.52 -13.97 -22.27
N HIS A 779 -8.78 -14.93 -22.84
CA HIS A 779 -7.74 -14.69 -23.86
C HIS A 779 -8.07 -15.48 -25.12
N GLU A 780 -7.89 -14.86 -26.27
CA GLU A 780 -7.98 -15.55 -27.56
C GLU A 780 -6.79 -16.51 -27.70
N VAL A 781 -7.06 -17.69 -28.26
CA VAL A 781 -6.05 -18.69 -28.62
C VAL A 781 -5.91 -18.61 -30.13
N ASP A 782 -4.77 -18.15 -30.61
CA ASP A 782 -4.44 -18.18 -32.02
C ASP A 782 -4.27 -19.63 -32.48
N GLU A 783 -4.74 -19.98 -33.68
CA GLU A 783 -4.75 -21.36 -34.23
C GLU A 783 -3.34 -21.94 -34.47
N GLU A 784 -2.27 -21.18 -34.13
CA GLU A 784 -0.88 -21.62 -34.40
C GLU A 784 -0.13 -22.15 -33.15
N ASP A 785 -0.79 -22.33 -31.99
CA ASP A 785 -0.13 -22.85 -30.76
C ASP A 785 -0.59 -24.31 -30.42
#